data_0da27326efdc64c47300c8037556993c
#
_entry.id   0da27326efdc64c47300c8037556993c
#
_cell.length_a   1.000
_cell.length_b   1.000
_cell.length_c   1.000
_cell.angle_alpha   90.00
_cell.angle_beta   90.00
_cell.angle_gamma   90.00
#
_symmetry.space_group_name_H-M   'P 1'
#
loop_
_entity.id
_entity.type
_entity.pdbx_description
1 polymer ?
#
loop_
_entity_poly.entity_id
_entity_poly.type
_entity_poly.pdbx_seq_one_letter_code
_entity_poly.pdbx_strand_id
1 'polypeptide(L)'
;MAIKCPTCHSENPDTQRFCGECGTQLPSPQDHPPAMTETLHTPVRELTTGSTFAGRYRVIEELGHGGMGKVYRVLDLKLDEEVALKLIRPEIAADKETIRRFHNELRLARKIAHRNIAKMYELMEDAGTHFIIMEYVPGQDLRGLIRQMGRLTAGKAVSIAKQVCEGLEEAHRLGVMHRDLKPGNILIDKDGNARIMDFGIARSLRGEGITGAGVMIGTPEYMSPEQVEGKDADQRSDIYSLGIILYEMLTGRVPFEGDTPFTIGVKHKSELPRDPRELNEQIPQDLGRLVLKCLEKDRAKRYQAAAELRADLERVEQGLPKTEHPGPKSKAAVASESVLRSRNNWKAIAAIAAVLIISGAAILYFSRGKPLPTETKNRLVVLPFENLGAPEDEYFADGITDEITARIASIRQLEVIGRSSAIQYKRTNKSPRQIGQELGVNYILSGTVRWQRLGGTSKVRVTPSLVRVSDATQIWANPYDETIAEVFQVQSDIAMRVCKALNVALLEPERKALVARLTNNPEAYDYYLRGQEFFLRGGEDRESLSTSIEMFENAIRLDAEFLQSYTGLARSHAWMYWYHFDHTQERAAKSREAAEKALALAPDAPEAHFALGLYYYTCKLDYEHALDQLKLALEKQPKNSETLGTIAYVKRRQGKLDETVLNLKRALEIDPRSIDITNGMGDTYRLLRNYDAAQRCYEQAISLSPDYLTSYYSLAWIDLNGLGNTAKAREVLDVVSKKITSPEEQNEFHFRSAMVDIFDKAYGEALKHISLMPLEAFDDQFRYEPKDLLYAEACVLLGEKQKGEGYYSSARAFLERKIKEQPDDSRFYSALGIACAGLGLKEEAVREALRAAELLPVSKEFWRGAWRVRDLAQVYVMVGDYDQALDKIEYLLSIPGDLAVPLLKIEPAWAPLRSLPRFSALLIRFGVKK
;
A
#
# COMPACT_ATOMS: atom_id res chain seq x y z
N MET A 1 19.45 14.82 -44.73
CA MET A 1 18.37 15.39 -45.61
C MET A 1 18.30 16.87 -45.32
N ALA A 2 17.94 17.71 -46.32
CA ALA A 2 17.83 19.15 -46.09
C ALA A 2 16.53 19.47 -45.33
N ILE A 3 16.60 20.30 -44.29
CA ILE A 3 15.45 20.78 -43.51
C ILE A 3 15.05 22.16 -44.05
N LYS A 4 13.78 22.34 -44.42
CA LYS A 4 13.25 23.63 -44.82
C LYS A 4 12.91 24.49 -43.60
N CYS A 5 13.39 25.73 -43.58
CA CYS A 5 13.08 26.69 -42.54
C CYS A 5 11.57 27.02 -42.53
N PRO A 6 10.87 26.93 -41.38
CA PRO A 6 9.46 27.20 -41.29
C PRO A 6 9.10 28.69 -41.54
N THR A 7 10.06 29.60 -41.45
CA THR A 7 9.84 31.04 -41.55
C THR A 7 10.21 31.61 -42.93
N CYS A 8 11.36 31.19 -43.52
CA CYS A 8 11.83 31.74 -44.79
C CYS A 8 11.91 30.70 -45.92
N HIS A 9 11.57 29.42 -45.64
CA HIS A 9 11.54 28.30 -46.57
C HIS A 9 12.89 27.95 -47.24
N SER A 10 14.01 28.51 -46.77
CA SER A 10 15.36 28.14 -47.23
C SER A 10 15.73 26.73 -46.78
N GLU A 11 16.47 26.01 -47.62
CA GLU A 11 16.96 24.66 -47.32
C GLU A 11 18.23 24.76 -46.46
N ASN A 12 18.27 24.03 -45.36
CA ASN A 12 19.39 23.99 -44.40
C ASN A 12 19.84 22.53 -44.21
N PRO A 13 21.13 22.28 -43.99
CA PRO A 13 21.61 20.95 -43.60
C PRO A 13 20.94 20.46 -42.32
N ASP A 14 20.65 19.15 -42.21
CA ASP A 14 20.01 18.52 -41.05
C ASP A 14 20.85 18.56 -39.78
N THR A 15 22.11 19.00 -39.88
CA THR A 15 23.02 19.22 -38.73
C THR A 15 22.94 20.63 -38.15
N GLN A 16 22.22 21.56 -38.78
CA GLN A 16 22.09 22.95 -38.28
C GLN A 16 20.89 23.10 -37.35
N ARG A 17 21.11 23.77 -36.25
CA ARG A 17 20.06 24.10 -35.25
C ARG A 17 19.29 25.39 -35.55
N PHE A 18 19.85 26.26 -36.35
CA PHE A 18 19.27 27.57 -36.76
C PHE A 18 19.40 27.76 -38.25
N CYS A 19 18.41 28.38 -38.86
CA CYS A 19 18.43 28.71 -40.27
C CYS A 19 19.56 29.70 -40.57
N GLY A 20 20.39 29.38 -41.59
CA GLY A 20 21.53 30.22 -41.99
C GLY A 20 21.12 31.57 -42.59
N GLU A 21 19.89 31.68 -43.11
CA GLU A 21 19.38 32.87 -43.73
C GLU A 21 18.64 33.84 -42.80
N CYS A 22 17.77 33.32 -41.92
CA CYS A 22 16.90 34.15 -41.08
C CYS A 22 17.08 33.95 -39.58
N GLY A 23 18.00 33.07 -39.15
CA GLY A 23 18.25 32.81 -37.74
C GLY A 23 17.14 32.03 -36.97
N THR A 24 16.06 31.65 -37.63
CA THR A 24 14.98 30.87 -36.98
C THR A 24 15.49 29.49 -36.59
N GLN A 25 15.13 29.03 -35.42
CA GLN A 25 15.47 27.69 -34.94
C GLN A 25 14.81 26.63 -35.84
N LEU A 26 15.61 25.73 -36.37
CA LEU A 26 15.15 24.63 -37.21
C LEU A 26 14.67 23.47 -36.32
N PRO A 27 13.61 22.72 -36.74
CA PRO A 27 13.17 21.56 -36.01
C PRO A 27 14.28 20.52 -35.95
N SER A 28 14.65 20.09 -34.75
CA SER A 28 15.58 18.99 -34.56
C SER A 28 14.94 17.69 -35.02
N PRO A 29 15.69 16.73 -35.57
CA PRO A 29 15.17 15.40 -35.84
C PRO A 29 14.60 14.67 -34.60
N GLN A 30 14.81 15.22 -33.39
CA GLN A 30 14.27 14.73 -32.14
C GLN A 30 12.96 15.45 -31.72
N ASP A 31 12.55 16.52 -32.41
CA ASP A 31 11.35 17.30 -32.11
C ASP A 31 10.12 16.91 -32.95
N HIS A 32 10.17 15.82 -33.68
CA HIS A 32 8.93 15.18 -34.07
C HIS A 32 8.26 14.60 -32.82
N PRO A 33 7.04 15.02 -32.48
CA PRO A 33 6.25 14.24 -31.54
C PRO A 33 6.31 12.80 -32.09
N PRO A 34 6.57 11.81 -31.25
CA PRO A 34 6.49 10.44 -31.71
C PRO A 34 5.12 10.33 -32.37
N ALA A 35 5.11 9.92 -33.65
CA ALA A 35 3.88 9.54 -34.29
C ALA A 35 3.18 8.69 -33.26
N MET A 36 1.95 9.05 -32.82
CA MET A 36 1.11 8.20 -32.02
C MET A 36 1.00 6.91 -32.81
N THR A 37 1.91 5.99 -32.55
CA THR A 37 1.66 4.60 -32.76
C THR A 37 0.49 4.35 -31.86
N GLU A 38 -0.70 4.23 -32.41
CA GLU A 38 -1.81 3.52 -31.79
C GLU A 38 -1.21 2.18 -31.38
N THR A 39 -0.75 2.13 -30.14
CA THR A 39 -0.57 0.86 -29.45
C THR A 39 -1.99 0.41 -29.26
N LEU A 40 -2.50 -0.33 -30.21
CA LEU A 40 -3.59 -1.25 -30.02
C LEU A 40 -3.16 -2.11 -28.83
N HIS A 41 -3.55 -1.71 -27.64
CA HIS A 41 -3.59 -2.60 -26.49
C HIS A 41 -4.58 -3.69 -26.87
N THR A 42 -4.07 -4.73 -27.48
CA THR A 42 -4.82 -5.97 -27.60
C THR A 42 -5.04 -6.42 -26.16
N PRO A 43 -6.28 -6.47 -25.67
CA PRO A 43 -6.55 -6.90 -24.30
C PRO A 43 -5.93 -8.28 -24.17
N VAL A 44 -5.20 -8.56 -23.09
CA VAL A 44 -4.73 -9.90 -22.73
C VAL A 44 -5.96 -10.80 -22.85
N ARG A 45 -5.98 -11.68 -23.85
CA ARG A 45 -7.12 -12.54 -24.16
C ARG A 45 -7.28 -13.48 -22.98
N GLU A 46 -8.20 -13.16 -22.07
CA GLU A 46 -8.51 -14.05 -20.95
C GLU A 46 -9.21 -15.26 -21.51
N LEU A 47 -8.63 -16.42 -21.28
CA LEU A 47 -9.23 -17.67 -21.69
C LEU A 47 -10.27 -18.07 -20.64
N THR A 48 -11.52 -18.23 -21.08
CA THR A 48 -12.61 -18.66 -20.20
C THR A 48 -12.70 -20.19 -20.16
N THR A 49 -13.03 -20.74 -19.00
CA THR A 49 -13.27 -22.18 -18.82
C THR A 49 -14.28 -22.69 -19.84
N GLY A 50 -13.98 -23.81 -20.50
CA GLY A 50 -14.76 -24.40 -21.57
C GLY A 50 -14.52 -23.82 -22.96
N SER A 51 -13.83 -22.66 -23.11
CA SER A 51 -13.48 -22.11 -24.42
C SER A 51 -12.35 -22.91 -25.08
N THR A 52 -12.31 -22.90 -26.42
CA THR A 52 -11.22 -23.50 -27.19
C THR A 52 -10.27 -22.42 -27.70
N PHE A 53 -9.00 -22.53 -27.31
CA PHE A 53 -7.94 -21.62 -27.73
C PHE A 53 -7.10 -22.24 -28.86
N ALA A 54 -6.67 -21.41 -29.82
CA ALA A 54 -5.89 -21.81 -31.00
C ALA A 54 -6.50 -23.01 -31.77
N GLY A 55 -7.83 -23.20 -31.70
CA GLY A 55 -8.54 -24.30 -32.34
C GLY A 55 -8.18 -25.71 -31.84
N ARG A 56 -7.37 -25.83 -30.78
CA ARG A 56 -6.80 -27.10 -30.30
C ARG A 56 -6.92 -27.32 -28.80
N TYR A 57 -6.85 -26.28 -28.00
CA TYR A 57 -6.72 -26.39 -26.55
C TYR A 57 -8.00 -25.94 -25.84
N ARG A 58 -8.73 -26.88 -25.24
CA ARG A 58 -9.93 -26.58 -24.45
C ARG A 58 -9.52 -26.23 -23.03
N VAL A 59 -9.86 -25.04 -22.57
CA VAL A 59 -9.53 -24.52 -21.25
C VAL A 59 -10.35 -25.25 -20.19
N ILE A 60 -9.66 -25.86 -19.21
CA ILE A 60 -10.28 -26.52 -18.07
C ILE A 60 -10.37 -25.56 -16.88
N GLU A 61 -9.23 -24.96 -16.49
CA GLU A 61 -9.15 -24.01 -15.37
C GLU A 61 -7.91 -23.13 -15.47
N GLU A 62 -7.91 -21.97 -14.80
CA GLU A 62 -6.71 -21.15 -14.58
C GLU A 62 -5.93 -21.72 -13.39
N LEU A 63 -4.66 -22.08 -13.61
CA LEU A 63 -3.76 -22.61 -12.58
C LEU A 63 -3.06 -21.49 -11.79
N GLY A 64 -2.88 -20.32 -12.38
CA GLY A 64 -2.24 -19.18 -11.74
C GLY A 64 -1.77 -18.12 -12.71
N HIS A 65 -1.30 -16.98 -12.14
CA HIS A 65 -0.74 -15.88 -12.89
C HIS A 65 0.60 -15.44 -12.29
N GLY A 66 1.51 -14.96 -13.12
CA GLY A 66 2.83 -14.48 -12.73
C GLY A 66 3.33 -13.34 -13.59
N GLY A 67 4.55 -12.88 -13.32
CA GLY A 67 5.17 -11.76 -14.04
C GLY A 67 5.27 -11.97 -15.57
N MET A 68 5.27 -13.22 -16.05
CA MET A 68 5.39 -13.57 -17.46
C MET A 68 4.06 -13.83 -18.16
N GLY A 69 2.98 -14.04 -17.44
CA GLY A 69 1.66 -14.33 -18.02
C GLY A 69 0.78 -15.23 -17.15
N LYS A 70 -0.30 -15.73 -17.75
CA LYS A 70 -1.27 -16.63 -17.09
C LYS A 70 -1.02 -18.06 -17.51
N VAL A 71 -1.24 -19.00 -16.59
CA VAL A 71 -1.09 -20.44 -16.83
C VAL A 71 -2.44 -21.11 -16.69
N TYR A 72 -2.82 -21.92 -17.67
CA TYR A 72 -4.08 -22.65 -17.72
C TYR A 72 -3.84 -24.13 -17.81
N ARG A 73 -4.69 -24.94 -17.16
CA ARG A 73 -4.86 -26.35 -17.46
C ARG A 73 -5.79 -26.46 -18.65
N VAL A 74 -5.36 -27.16 -19.69
CA VAL A 74 -6.11 -27.29 -20.92
C VAL A 74 -6.10 -28.77 -21.39
N LEU A 75 -7.15 -29.15 -22.09
CA LEU A 75 -7.18 -30.44 -22.80
C LEU A 75 -6.72 -30.22 -24.26
N ASP A 76 -5.67 -30.88 -24.66
CA ASP A 76 -5.26 -30.94 -26.07
C ASP A 76 -6.21 -31.83 -26.85
N LEU A 77 -7.09 -31.27 -27.64
CA LEU A 77 -8.12 -31.97 -28.38
C LEU A 77 -7.57 -32.91 -29.49
N LYS A 78 -6.29 -32.77 -29.87
CA LYS A 78 -5.65 -33.67 -30.85
C LYS A 78 -5.02 -34.88 -30.22
N LEU A 79 -4.50 -34.75 -29.01
CA LEU A 79 -3.80 -35.82 -28.30
C LEU A 79 -4.68 -36.48 -27.20
N ASP A 80 -5.80 -35.85 -26.86
CA ASP A 80 -6.68 -36.22 -25.74
C ASP A 80 -5.93 -36.27 -24.39
N GLU A 81 -4.98 -35.32 -24.20
CA GLU A 81 -4.13 -35.23 -23.03
C GLU A 81 -4.29 -33.87 -22.35
N GLU A 82 -4.22 -33.85 -21.01
CA GLU A 82 -4.17 -32.61 -20.26
C GLU A 82 -2.76 -32.04 -20.24
N VAL A 83 -2.64 -30.77 -20.58
CA VAL A 83 -1.37 -30.04 -20.61
C VAL A 83 -1.52 -28.68 -19.90
N ALA A 84 -0.40 -28.08 -19.52
CA ALA A 84 -0.38 -26.71 -19.04
C ALA A 84 -0.04 -25.76 -20.21
N LEU A 85 -0.84 -24.70 -20.36
CA LEU A 85 -0.69 -23.66 -21.36
C LEU A 85 -0.37 -22.35 -20.67
N LYS A 86 0.81 -21.78 -20.94
CA LYS A 86 1.28 -20.50 -20.41
C LYS A 86 1.20 -19.44 -21.48
N LEU A 87 0.29 -18.46 -21.33
CA LEU A 87 0.21 -17.28 -22.19
C LEU A 87 1.35 -16.31 -21.85
N ILE A 88 2.04 -15.83 -22.87
CA ILE A 88 3.10 -14.81 -22.73
C ILE A 88 2.46 -13.43 -22.87
N ARG A 89 2.84 -12.48 -22.01
CA ARG A 89 2.34 -11.12 -22.06
C ARG A 89 2.73 -10.43 -23.37
N PRO A 90 1.85 -9.65 -24.00
CA PRO A 90 2.11 -8.95 -25.25
C PRO A 90 3.34 -8.02 -25.18
N GLU A 91 3.59 -7.39 -24.02
CA GLU A 91 4.72 -6.49 -23.82
C GLU A 91 6.07 -7.24 -23.92
N ILE A 92 6.09 -8.53 -23.58
CA ILE A 92 7.24 -9.41 -23.70
C ILE A 92 7.38 -9.89 -25.12
N ALA A 93 6.26 -10.17 -25.79
CA ALA A 93 6.22 -10.67 -27.17
C ALA A 93 6.52 -9.58 -28.22
N ALA A 94 6.45 -8.29 -27.87
CA ALA A 94 6.67 -7.18 -28.80
C ALA A 94 8.11 -7.05 -29.27
N ASP A 95 9.11 -7.50 -28.49
CA ASP A 95 10.52 -7.45 -28.88
C ASP A 95 10.96 -8.72 -29.61
N LYS A 96 11.20 -8.60 -30.90
CA LYS A 96 11.65 -9.70 -31.78
C LYS A 96 12.97 -10.34 -31.36
N GLU A 97 13.88 -9.58 -30.75
CA GLU A 97 15.15 -10.12 -30.31
C GLU A 97 14.97 -10.94 -29.01
N THR A 98 14.11 -10.48 -28.11
CA THR A 98 13.68 -11.21 -26.90
C THR A 98 13.03 -12.53 -27.28
N ILE A 99 12.09 -12.55 -28.22
CA ILE A 99 11.45 -13.79 -28.71
C ILE A 99 12.46 -14.73 -29.35
N ARG A 100 13.44 -14.23 -30.14
CA ARG A 100 14.51 -15.07 -30.74
C ARG A 100 15.40 -15.71 -29.68
N ARG A 101 15.80 -14.96 -28.65
CA ARG A 101 16.57 -15.50 -27.51
C ARG A 101 15.75 -16.56 -26.79
N PHE A 102 14.50 -16.30 -26.57
CA PHE A 102 13.55 -17.19 -25.93
C PHE A 102 13.38 -18.52 -26.68
N HIS A 103 13.27 -18.51 -28.02
CA HIS A 103 13.26 -19.70 -28.82
C HIS A 103 14.52 -20.54 -28.70
N ASN A 104 15.70 -19.91 -28.58
CA ASN A 104 16.96 -20.61 -28.41
C ASN A 104 17.06 -21.28 -27.03
N GLU A 105 16.64 -20.60 -25.95
CA GLU A 105 16.66 -21.20 -24.61
C GLU A 105 15.65 -22.33 -24.48
N LEU A 106 14.44 -22.16 -25.01
CA LEU A 106 13.43 -23.23 -25.06
C LEU A 106 13.94 -24.45 -25.83
N ARG A 107 14.67 -24.27 -26.94
CA ARG A 107 15.23 -25.39 -27.73
C ARG A 107 16.23 -26.19 -26.91
N LEU A 108 16.94 -25.56 -25.97
CA LEU A 108 17.84 -26.25 -25.05
C LEU A 108 17.04 -26.91 -23.90
N ALA A 109 16.08 -26.21 -23.31
CA ALA A 109 15.24 -26.74 -22.23
C ALA A 109 14.41 -27.98 -22.65
N ARG A 110 13.93 -28.04 -23.89
CA ARG A 110 13.23 -29.23 -24.46
C ARG A 110 14.08 -30.51 -24.49
N LYS A 111 15.41 -30.39 -24.47
CA LYS A 111 16.29 -31.55 -24.45
C LYS A 111 16.40 -32.19 -23.07
N ILE A 112 15.94 -31.49 -22.02
CA ILE A 112 16.00 -32.01 -20.68
C ILE A 112 14.86 -33.00 -20.50
N ALA A 113 15.17 -34.27 -20.30
CA ALA A 113 14.20 -35.30 -20.02
C ALA A 113 14.55 -35.99 -18.70
N HIS A 114 13.98 -35.50 -17.62
CA HIS A 114 14.26 -36.02 -16.28
C HIS A 114 12.96 -36.07 -15.42
N ARG A 115 12.82 -37.08 -14.56
CA ARG A 115 11.63 -37.28 -13.73
C ARG A 115 11.32 -36.12 -12.79
N ASN A 116 12.35 -35.37 -12.38
CA ASN A 116 12.20 -34.21 -11.46
C ASN A 116 12.15 -32.86 -12.21
N ILE A 117 11.91 -32.89 -13.51
CA ILE A 117 11.74 -31.70 -14.34
C ILE A 117 10.46 -31.86 -15.16
N ALA A 118 9.57 -30.86 -15.13
CA ALA A 118 8.41 -30.81 -15.98
C ALA A 118 8.82 -30.57 -17.44
N LYS A 119 8.32 -31.38 -18.35
CA LYS A 119 8.67 -31.33 -19.78
C LYS A 119 8.08 -30.07 -20.41
N MET A 120 8.89 -29.35 -21.13
CA MET A 120 8.45 -28.28 -22.03
C MET A 120 8.23 -28.86 -23.43
N TYR A 121 7.06 -28.68 -24.01
CA TYR A 121 6.72 -29.26 -25.31
C TYR A 121 7.01 -28.30 -26.46
N GLU A 122 6.36 -27.13 -26.46
CA GLU A 122 6.44 -26.23 -27.61
C GLU A 122 6.13 -24.79 -27.25
N LEU A 123 6.78 -23.83 -27.96
CA LEU A 123 6.35 -22.45 -28.04
C LEU A 123 5.59 -22.27 -29.33
N MET A 124 4.40 -21.74 -29.25
CA MET A 124 3.47 -21.55 -30.34
C MET A 124 3.01 -20.09 -30.43
N GLU A 125 2.49 -19.73 -31.59
CA GLU A 125 1.86 -18.44 -31.82
C GLU A 125 0.49 -18.65 -32.48
N ASP A 126 -0.55 -18.00 -31.96
CA ASP A 126 -1.88 -17.96 -32.55
C ASP A 126 -2.40 -16.52 -32.54
N ALA A 127 -2.77 -15.99 -33.70
CA ALA A 127 -3.29 -14.63 -33.86
C ALA A 127 -2.46 -13.55 -33.12
N GLY A 128 -1.11 -13.63 -33.20
CA GLY A 128 -0.17 -12.71 -32.56
C GLY A 128 0.01 -12.95 -31.04
N THR A 129 -0.60 -13.98 -30.49
CA THR A 129 -0.44 -14.34 -29.07
C THR A 129 0.53 -15.51 -28.95
N HIS A 130 1.66 -15.30 -28.26
CA HIS A 130 2.65 -16.35 -28.00
C HIS A 130 2.28 -17.12 -26.74
N PHE A 131 2.44 -18.44 -26.76
CA PHE A 131 2.16 -19.32 -25.62
C PHE A 131 3.04 -20.53 -25.60
N ILE A 132 3.27 -21.08 -24.41
CA ILE A 132 4.07 -22.29 -24.20
C ILE A 132 3.15 -23.43 -23.78
N ILE A 133 3.38 -24.61 -24.38
CA ILE A 133 2.76 -25.85 -23.93
C ILE A 133 3.78 -26.65 -23.15
N MET A 134 3.37 -27.11 -21.97
CA MET A 134 4.21 -27.89 -21.06
C MET A 134 3.42 -29.00 -20.37
N GLU A 135 4.13 -29.93 -19.75
CA GLU A 135 3.54 -31.00 -18.95
C GLU A 135 2.67 -30.42 -17.82
N TYR A 136 1.43 -30.88 -17.71
CA TYR A 136 0.62 -30.60 -16.54
C TYR A 136 1.03 -31.55 -15.40
N VAL A 137 1.49 -31.00 -14.31
CA VAL A 137 1.86 -31.74 -13.10
C VAL A 137 0.79 -31.52 -12.03
N PRO A 138 -0.04 -32.50 -11.72
CA PRO A 138 -1.05 -32.38 -10.66
C PRO A 138 -0.36 -32.39 -9.29
N GLY A 139 -0.48 -31.31 -8.54
CA GLY A 139 0.16 -31.15 -7.24
C GLY A 139 0.05 -29.74 -6.69
N GLN A 140 0.85 -29.46 -5.67
CA GLN A 140 0.92 -28.15 -5.02
C GLN A 140 2.35 -27.59 -5.17
N ASP A 141 2.51 -26.30 -5.36
CA ASP A 141 3.83 -25.69 -5.34
C ASP A 141 4.45 -25.73 -3.93
N LEU A 142 5.78 -25.74 -3.87
CA LEU A 142 6.52 -25.83 -2.61
C LEU A 142 6.28 -24.61 -1.72
N ARG A 143 5.99 -23.43 -2.27
CA ARG A 143 5.63 -22.24 -1.50
C ARG A 143 4.32 -22.44 -0.76
N GLY A 144 3.29 -22.98 -1.43
CA GLY A 144 2.02 -23.34 -0.81
C GLY A 144 2.21 -24.36 0.29
N LEU A 145 3.05 -25.38 0.05
CA LEU A 145 3.37 -26.41 1.04
C LEU A 145 4.07 -25.83 2.28
N ILE A 146 5.06 -24.96 2.12
CA ILE A 146 5.74 -24.27 3.24
C ILE A 146 4.75 -23.40 4.01
N ARG A 147 3.90 -22.62 3.32
CA ARG A 147 2.89 -21.77 3.98
C ARG A 147 1.89 -22.60 4.80
N GLN A 148 1.45 -23.74 4.27
CA GLN A 148 0.49 -24.60 4.95
C GLN A 148 1.09 -25.27 6.20
N MET A 149 2.36 -25.68 6.14
CA MET A 149 3.03 -26.41 7.22
C MET A 149 3.84 -25.52 8.18
N GLY A 150 4.06 -24.25 7.82
CA GLY A 150 4.94 -23.31 8.51
C GLY A 150 6.42 -23.66 8.33
N ARG A 151 6.82 -24.91 8.55
CA ARG A 151 8.16 -25.46 8.29
C ARG A 151 8.07 -26.94 8.03
N LEU A 152 9.02 -27.50 7.27
CA LEU A 152 9.08 -28.92 6.98
C LEU A 152 10.02 -29.62 7.96
N THR A 153 9.81 -30.93 8.16
CA THR A 153 10.77 -31.75 8.89
C THR A 153 12.07 -31.88 8.10
N ALA A 154 13.20 -32.09 8.80
CA ALA A 154 14.50 -32.27 8.18
C ALA A 154 14.49 -33.36 7.10
N GLY A 155 13.84 -34.50 7.37
CA GLY A 155 13.74 -35.62 6.41
C GLY A 155 12.99 -35.26 5.15
N LYS A 156 11.86 -34.50 5.26
CA LYS A 156 11.07 -34.07 4.10
C LYS A 156 11.81 -33.00 3.29
N ALA A 157 12.47 -32.04 3.96
CA ALA A 157 13.27 -31.01 3.30
C ALA A 157 14.47 -31.62 2.54
N VAL A 158 15.18 -32.57 3.16
CA VAL A 158 16.30 -33.30 2.52
C VAL A 158 15.80 -34.11 1.32
N SER A 159 14.68 -34.83 1.44
CA SER A 159 14.11 -35.60 0.33
C SER A 159 13.73 -34.73 -0.87
N ILE A 160 13.10 -33.59 -0.65
CA ILE A 160 12.76 -32.61 -1.73
C ILE A 160 14.04 -32.05 -2.35
N ALA A 161 15.00 -31.61 -1.53
CA ALA A 161 16.23 -30.99 -2.01
C ALA A 161 17.07 -31.99 -2.85
N LYS A 162 17.12 -33.25 -2.48
CA LYS A 162 17.81 -34.29 -3.26
C LYS A 162 17.18 -34.43 -4.65
N GLN A 163 15.89 -34.51 -4.75
CA GLN A 163 15.17 -34.61 -6.03
C GLN A 163 15.37 -33.35 -6.90
N VAL A 164 15.42 -32.16 -6.27
CA VAL A 164 15.76 -30.92 -6.98
C VAL A 164 17.21 -30.97 -7.48
N CYS A 165 18.18 -31.47 -6.67
CA CYS A 165 19.53 -31.68 -7.11
C CYS A 165 19.63 -32.64 -8.33
N GLU A 166 18.89 -33.76 -8.33
CA GLU A 166 18.86 -34.71 -9.46
C GLU A 166 18.39 -33.99 -10.76
N GLY A 167 17.35 -33.14 -10.67
CA GLY A 167 16.90 -32.35 -11.81
C GLY A 167 17.94 -31.32 -12.26
N LEU A 168 18.51 -30.55 -11.32
CA LEU A 168 19.55 -29.58 -11.64
C LEU A 168 20.82 -30.22 -12.26
N GLU A 169 21.24 -31.38 -11.75
CA GLU A 169 22.40 -32.13 -12.29
C GLU A 169 22.21 -32.42 -13.79
N GLU A 170 21.04 -32.93 -14.19
CA GLU A 170 20.76 -33.19 -15.59
C GLU A 170 20.68 -31.91 -16.44
N ALA A 171 20.06 -30.85 -15.93
CA ALA A 171 19.97 -29.57 -16.63
C ALA A 171 21.37 -28.95 -16.83
N HIS A 172 22.19 -28.92 -15.77
CA HIS A 172 23.55 -28.38 -15.81
C HIS A 172 24.46 -29.19 -16.75
N ARG A 173 24.30 -30.52 -16.81
CA ARG A 173 25.03 -31.39 -17.75
C ARG A 173 24.76 -31.02 -19.22
N LEU A 174 23.55 -30.55 -19.52
CA LEU A 174 23.15 -30.07 -20.85
C LEU A 174 23.47 -28.58 -21.07
N GLY A 175 24.13 -27.91 -20.11
CA GLY A 175 24.48 -26.51 -20.18
C GLY A 175 23.34 -25.55 -19.92
N VAL A 176 22.23 -26.05 -19.34
CA VAL A 176 21.05 -25.26 -19.01
C VAL A 176 21.02 -24.94 -17.50
N MET A 177 21.01 -23.69 -17.15
CA MET A 177 20.85 -23.19 -15.78
C MET A 177 19.45 -22.66 -15.56
N HIS A 178 18.92 -22.83 -14.34
CA HIS A 178 17.55 -22.42 -14.03
C HIS A 178 17.42 -20.88 -13.87
N ARG A 179 18.33 -20.25 -13.13
CA ARG A 179 18.45 -18.80 -12.92
C ARG A 179 17.31 -18.07 -12.19
N ASP A 180 16.18 -18.72 -11.98
CA ASP A 180 15.03 -18.20 -11.19
C ASP A 180 14.44 -19.34 -10.32
N LEU A 181 15.31 -20.11 -9.68
CA LEU A 181 14.89 -21.21 -8.81
C LEU A 181 14.31 -20.63 -7.51
N LYS A 182 13.05 -20.99 -7.23
CA LYS A 182 12.28 -20.55 -6.06
C LYS A 182 11.19 -21.56 -5.73
N PRO A 183 10.61 -21.53 -4.51
CA PRO A 183 9.58 -22.50 -4.12
C PRO A 183 8.35 -22.52 -5.04
N GLY A 184 7.96 -21.40 -5.64
CA GLY A 184 6.86 -21.34 -6.62
C GLY A 184 7.14 -22.03 -7.95
N ASN A 185 8.42 -22.33 -8.25
CA ASN A 185 8.85 -23.06 -9.46
C ASN A 185 9.18 -24.54 -9.18
N ILE A 186 8.78 -25.06 -8.01
CA ILE A 186 8.94 -26.47 -7.64
C ILE A 186 7.56 -27.00 -7.25
N LEU A 187 7.02 -27.93 -8.05
CA LEU A 187 5.75 -28.60 -7.76
C LEU A 187 6.02 -29.92 -7.00
N ILE A 188 5.20 -30.19 -6.01
CA ILE A 188 5.21 -31.46 -5.27
C ILE A 188 3.95 -32.23 -5.67
N ASP A 189 4.14 -33.39 -6.32
CA ASP A 189 3.02 -34.23 -6.74
C ASP A 189 2.40 -34.99 -5.56
N LYS A 190 1.33 -35.74 -5.85
CA LYS A 190 0.60 -36.50 -4.84
C LYS A 190 1.42 -37.60 -4.15
N ASP A 191 2.47 -38.05 -4.83
CA ASP A 191 3.39 -39.10 -4.33
C ASP A 191 4.59 -38.50 -3.60
N GLY A 192 4.66 -37.19 -3.49
CA GLY A 192 5.73 -36.46 -2.81
C GLY A 192 6.97 -36.21 -3.67
N ASN A 193 6.89 -36.41 -5.00
CA ASN A 193 7.98 -36.17 -5.91
C ASN A 193 8.04 -34.68 -6.27
N ALA A 194 9.26 -34.11 -6.26
CA ALA A 194 9.52 -32.74 -6.68
C ALA A 194 9.71 -32.64 -8.19
N ARG A 195 9.07 -31.66 -8.82
CA ARG A 195 9.18 -31.34 -10.25
C ARG A 195 9.57 -29.88 -10.41
N ILE A 196 10.71 -29.62 -11.02
CA ILE A 196 11.19 -28.25 -11.33
C ILE A 196 10.48 -27.75 -12.58
N MET A 197 9.94 -26.51 -12.51
CA MET A 197 9.21 -25.85 -13.57
C MET A 197 10.00 -24.66 -14.10
N ASP A 198 9.65 -24.16 -15.29
CA ASP A 198 10.09 -22.85 -15.84
C ASP A 198 11.62 -22.66 -15.98
N PHE A 199 12.37 -23.64 -16.47
CA PHE A 199 13.81 -23.53 -16.75
C PHE A 199 14.14 -22.41 -17.75
N GLY A 200 15.11 -21.57 -17.41
CA GLY A 200 15.86 -20.70 -18.32
C GLY A 200 15.11 -19.52 -18.95
N ILE A 201 13.80 -19.42 -18.78
CA ILE A 201 12.93 -18.45 -19.46
C ILE A 201 13.21 -17.00 -19.01
N ALA A 202 13.77 -16.82 -17.82
CA ALA A 202 13.88 -15.51 -17.19
C ALA A 202 14.96 -14.58 -17.79
N ARG A 203 16.03 -15.12 -18.41
CA ARG A 203 17.16 -14.30 -18.94
C ARG A 203 16.88 -13.70 -20.30
N SER A 204 16.15 -14.41 -21.16
CA SER A 204 15.81 -13.89 -22.51
C SER A 204 14.98 -12.62 -22.49
N LEU A 205 14.26 -12.41 -21.38
CA LEU A 205 13.37 -11.28 -21.16
C LEU A 205 14.06 -10.12 -20.42
N ARG A 206 15.33 -10.28 -20.02
CA ARG A 206 16.09 -9.28 -19.24
C ARG A 206 17.28 -8.84 -20.06
N GLY A 207 17.30 -7.59 -20.48
CA GLY A 207 18.53 -6.94 -20.95
C GLY A 207 19.60 -7.02 -19.86
N GLU A 208 20.88 -7.02 -20.25
CA GLU A 208 22.01 -7.16 -19.36
C GLU A 208 22.01 -6.11 -18.24
N GLY A 209 22.03 -6.57 -16.99
CA GLY A 209 22.34 -5.74 -15.83
C GLY A 209 21.15 -4.98 -15.22
N ILE A 210 21.42 -4.31 -14.11
CA ILE A 210 20.57 -3.29 -13.53
C ILE A 210 20.27 -2.28 -14.66
N THR A 211 18.99 -2.19 -15.07
CA THR A 211 18.60 -1.16 -16.03
C THR A 211 19.00 0.19 -15.45
N GLY A 212 19.43 1.16 -16.27
CA GLY A 212 19.87 2.49 -15.85
C GLY A 212 18.85 3.29 -14.99
N ALA A 213 17.70 2.68 -14.65
CA ALA A 213 16.67 3.16 -13.76
C ALA A 213 16.67 2.48 -12.37
N GLY A 214 17.66 1.60 -12.04
CA GLY A 214 17.73 0.98 -10.70
C GLY A 214 16.65 -0.07 -10.37
N VAL A 215 15.90 -0.55 -11.35
CA VAL A 215 14.83 -1.54 -11.14
C VAL A 215 15.41 -2.95 -11.17
N MET A 216 15.41 -3.63 -10.02
CA MET A 216 15.76 -5.04 -9.88
C MET A 216 14.56 -5.91 -10.28
N ILE A 217 14.63 -6.58 -11.42
CA ILE A 217 13.54 -7.40 -11.95
C ILE A 217 13.77 -8.87 -11.53
N GLY A 218 12.84 -9.47 -10.79
CA GLY A 218 12.86 -10.87 -10.37
C GLY A 218 12.29 -11.07 -8.96
N THR A 219 12.56 -12.25 -8.39
CA THR A 219 12.23 -12.59 -7.00
C THR A 219 13.52 -12.45 -6.17
N PRO A 220 13.79 -11.26 -5.61
CA PRO A 220 15.10 -10.92 -5.04
C PRO A 220 15.50 -11.81 -3.87
N GLU A 221 14.53 -12.41 -3.16
CA GLU A 221 14.73 -13.27 -1.98
C GLU A 221 15.53 -14.53 -2.29
N TYR A 222 15.62 -14.95 -3.56
CA TYR A 222 16.31 -16.19 -3.99
C TYR A 222 17.48 -15.92 -4.93
N MET A 223 17.82 -14.65 -5.20
CA MET A 223 18.93 -14.29 -6.08
C MET A 223 20.29 -14.58 -5.45
N SER A 224 21.22 -15.09 -6.24
CA SER A 224 22.62 -15.21 -5.81
C SER A 224 23.34 -13.85 -5.83
N PRO A 225 24.44 -13.67 -5.04
CA PRO A 225 25.22 -12.42 -5.04
C PRO A 225 25.65 -11.95 -6.43
N GLU A 226 26.09 -12.88 -7.28
CA GLU A 226 26.50 -12.59 -8.67
C GLU A 226 25.34 -12.15 -9.55
N GLN A 227 24.12 -12.67 -9.34
CA GLN A 227 22.92 -12.20 -10.04
C GLN A 227 22.51 -10.80 -9.61
N VAL A 228 22.64 -10.49 -8.32
CA VAL A 228 22.41 -9.13 -7.80
C VAL A 228 23.40 -8.14 -8.40
N GLU A 229 24.67 -8.56 -8.60
CA GLU A 229 25.70 -7.72 -9.20
C GLU A 229 25.63 -7.61 -10.73
N GLY A 230 24.69 -8.31 -11.36
CA GLY A 230 24.58 -8.37 -12.83
C GLY A 230 25.74 -9.12 -13.51
N LYS A 231 26.50 -9.91 -12.75
CA LYS A 231 27.59 -10.75 -13.27
C LYS A 231 27.05 -12.04 -13.88
N ASP A 232 27.88 -12.69 -14.70
CA ASP A 232 27.52 -13.98 -15.28
C ASP A 232 27.23 -15.02 -14.20
N ALA A 233 26.00 -15.53 -14.23
CA ALA A 233 25.53 -16.60 -13.36
C ALA A 233 25.87 -17.97 -13.98
N ASP A 234 26.44 -18.86 -13.17
CA ASP A 234 26.73 -20.26 -13.51
C ASP A 234 25.90 -21.22 -12.65
N GLN A 235 26.15 -22.54 -12.76
CA GLN A 235 25.44 -23.57 -12.00
C GLN A 235 25.43 -23.36 -10.47
N ARG A 236 26.42 -22.65 -9.93
CA ARG A 236 26.55 -22.36 -8.50
C ARG A 236 25.54 -21.30 -8.03
N SER A 237 24.94 -20.53 -8.95
CA SER A 237 23.85 -19.63 -8.65
C SER A 237 22.55 -20.40 -8.31
N ASP A 238 22.25 -21.49 -9.06
CA ASP A 238 21.10 -22.37 -8.75
C ASP A 238 21.31 -23.11 -7.40
N ILE A 239 22.57 -23.49 -7.09
CA ILE A 239 22.90 -24.08 -5.79
C ILE A 239 22.69 -23.10 -4.64
N TYR A 240 23.04 -21.82 -4.82
CA TYR A 240 22.77 -20.79 -3.84
C TYR A 240 21.26 -20.61 -3.61
N SER A 241 20.47 -20.51 -4.69
CA SER A 241 19.02 -20.41 -4.61
C SER A 241 18.39 -21.64 -3.91
N LEU A 242 18.90 -22.87 -4.19
CA LEU A 242 18.47 -24.07 -3.49
C LEU A 242 18.86 -24.03 -2.00
N GLY A 243 19.98 -23.44 -1.64
CA GLY A 243 20.38 -23.19 -0.26
C GLY A 243 19.37 -22.30 0.49
N ILE A 244 18.85 -21.25 -0.17
CA ILE A 244 17.80 -20.40 0.39
C ILE A 244 16.49 -21.16 0.56
N ILE A 245 16.11 -21.97 -0.44
CA ILE A 245 14.90 -22.80 -0.39
C ILE A 245 15.00 -23.83 0.76
N LEU A 246 16.16 -24.45 0.94
CA LEU A 246 16.43 -25.36 2.06
C LEU A 246 16.30 -24.64 3.40
N TYR A 247 16.89 -23.47 3.52
CA TYR A 247 16.78 -22.64 4.71
C TYR A 247 15.32 -22.34 5.03
N GLU A 248 14.53 -21.91 4.03
CA GLU A 248 13.11 -21.59 4.17
C GLU A 248 12.27 -22.85 4.51
N MET A 249 12.51 -23.99 3.87
CA MET A 249 11.84 -25.23 4.22
C MET A 249 12.04 -25.63 5.68
N LEU A 250 13.24 -25.42 6.23
CA LEU A 250 13.62 -25.84 7.57
C LEU A 250 13.22 -24.84 8.67
N THR A 251 13.13 -23.56 8.35
CA THR A 251 12.88 -22.47 9.33
C THR A 251 11.52 -21.81 9.15
N GLY A 252 10.89 -21.93 7.98
CA GLY A 252 9.68 -21.20 7.60
C GLY A 252 9.94 -19.75 7.16
N ARG A 253 11.21 -19.33 7.05
CA ARG A 253 11.62 -17.97 6.68
C ARG A 253 12.82 -17.98 5.75
N VAL A 254 12.92 -16.98 4.88
CA VAL A 254 14.13 -16.78 4.08
C VAL A 254 15.27 -16.22 4.92
N PRO A 255 16.55 -16.49 4.57
CA PRO A 255 17.70 -16.01 5.38
C PRO A 255 17.90 -14.51 5.34
N PHE A 256 17.44 -13.83 4.29
CA PHE A 256 17.57 -12.39 4.09
C PHE A 256 16.21 -11.79 3.78
N GLU A 257 15.72 -10.98 4.69
CA GLU A 257 14.48 -10.20 4.57
C GLU A 257 14.82 -8.72 4.44
N GLY A 258 14.06 -7.97 3.67
CA GLY A 258 14.26 -6.53 3.51
C GLY A 258 13.04 -5.84 2.93
N ASP A 259 12.91 -4.54 3.20
CA ASP A 259 11.75 -3.75 2.81
C ASP A 259 11.72 -3.44 1.31
N THR A 260 12.84 -3.58 0.62
CA THR A 260 12.95 -3.35 -0.82
C THR A 260 13.73 -4.46 -1.51
N PRO A 261 13.47 -4.73 -2.81
CA PRO A 261 14.29 -5.62 -3.62
C PRO A 261 15.79 -5.31 -3.54
N PHE A 262 16.13 -4.02 -3.50
CA PHE A 262 17.50 -3.55 -3.39
C PHE A 262 18.12 -3.92 -2.04
N THR A 263 17.42 -3.71 -0.93
CA THR A 263 17.89 -4.06 0.42
C THR A 263 18.15 -5.56 0.54
N ILE A 264 17.24 -6.39 0.01
CA ILE A 264 17.41 -7.84 -0.05
C ILE A 264 18.65 -8.20 -0.88
N GLY A 265 18.84 -7.56 -2.04
CA GLY A 265 20.01 -7.75 -2.88
C GLY A 265 21.32 -7.39 -2.18
N VAL A 266 21.37 -6.25 -1.48
CA VAL A 266 22.54 -5.85 -0.68
C VAL A 266 22.86 -6.90 0.39
N LYS A 267 21.85 -7.46 1.07
CA LYS A 267 22.02 -8.51 2.07
C LYS A 267 22.54 -9.81 1.47
N HIS A 268 22.05 -10.20 0.30
CA HIS A 268 22.60 -11.32 -0.45
C HIS A 268 24.09 -11.15 -0.75
N LYS A 269 24.53 -9.93 -0.99
CA LYS A 269 25.93 -9.61 -1.29
C LYS A 269 26.83 -9.59 -0.06
N SER A 270 26.37 -8.99 1.05
CA SER A 270 27.25 -8.59 2.16
C SER A 270 26.91 -9.20 3.52
N GLU A 271 25.65 -9.58 3.79
CA GLU A 271 25.22 -10.08 5.09
C GLU A 271 25.39 -11.59 5.18
N LEU A 272 25.97 -12.10 6.27
CA LEU A 272 26.05 -13.53 6.53
C LEU A 272 24.67 -14.06 7.00
N PRO A 273 24.21 -15.21 6.49
CA PRO A 273 22.98 -15.82 6.95
C PRO A 273 23.12 -16.27 8.40
N ARG A 274 22.06 -16.12 9.18
CA ARG A 274 22.00 -16.72 10.53
C ARG A 274 22.02 -18.24 10.41
N ASP A 275 22.62 -18.91 11.41
CA ASP A 275 22.56 -20.38 11.48
C ASP A 275 21.09 -20.83 11.56
N PRO A 276 20.58 -21.65 10.63
CA PRO A 276 19.19 -22.09 10.65
C PRO A 276 18.78 -22.82 11.93
N ARG A 277 19.77 -23.35 12.69
CA ARG A 277 19.56 -24.00 13.98
C ARG A 277 19.19 -23.03 15.10
N GLU A 278 19.56 -21.77 14.99
CA GLU A 278 19.11 -20.71 15.91
C GLU A 278 17.59 -20.48 15.81
N LEU A 279 17.01 -20.75 14.64
CA LEU A 279 15.57 -20.64 14.41
C LEU A 279 14.81 -21.96 14.60
N ASN A 280 15.50 -23.08 14.47
CA ASN A 280 14.93 -24.41 14.65
C ASN A 280 16.00 -25.39 15.15
N GLU A 281 16.03 -25.63 16.45
CA GLU A 281 16.98 -26.53 17.12
C GLU A 281 16.85 -28.00 16.68
N GLN A 282 15.76 -28.39 16.04
CA GLN A 282 15.55 -29.75 15.51
C GLN A 282 16.35 -30.00 14.20
N ILE A 283 17.02 -29.00 13.66
CA ILE A 283 17.87 -29.16 12.47
C ILE A 283 19.19 -29.84 12.88
N PRO A 284 19.53 -31.00 12.27
CA PRO A 284 20.82 -31.63 12.50
C PRO A 284 21.99 -30.70 12.17
N GLN A 285 23.07 -30.80 12.98
CA GLN A 285 24.22 -29.91 12.80
C GLN A 285 24.82 -29.96 11.40
N ASP A 286 24.89 -31.16 10.82
CA ASP A 286 25.45 -31.35 9.48
C ASP A 286 24.56 -30.74 8.40
N LEU A 287 23.21 -30.78 8.58
CA LEU A 287 22.26 -30.14 7.68
C LEU A 287 22.37 -28.61 7.76
N GLY A 288 22.49 -28.04 8.97
CA GLY A 288 22.73 -26.60 9.14
C GLY A 288 24.01 -26.14 8.45
N ARG A 289 25.13 -26.86 8.61
CA ARG A 289 26.41 -26.56 7.93
C ARG A 289 26.30 -26.65 6.41
N LEU A 290 25.59 -27.64 5.89
CA LEU A 290 25.32 -27.81 4.47
C LEU A 290 24.58 -26.63 3.89
N VAL A 291 23.52 -26.18 4.54
CA VAL A 291 22.77 -24.99 4.14
C VAL A 291 23.65 -23.75 4.11
N LEU A 292 24.43 -23.50 5.17
CA LEU A 292 25.35 -22.36 5.23
C LEU A 292 26.42 -22.40 4.13
N LYS A 293 26.93 -23.59 3.78
CA LYS A 293 27.88 -23.78 2.67
C LYS A 293 27.26 -23.43 1.31
N CYS A 294 25.99 -23.73 1.08
CA CYS A 294 25.30 -23.28 -0.14
C CYS A 294 25.21 -21.75 -0.19
N LEU A 295 25.06 -21.08 0.96
CA LEU A 295 24.87 -19.64 1.10
C LEU A 295 26.18 -18.82 1.21
N GLU A 296 27.34 -19.44 0.99
CA GLU A 296 28.63 -18.73 0.91
C GLU A 296 28.58 -17.62 -0.15
N LYS A 297 29.11 -16.44 0.19
CA LYS A 297 29.11 -15.30 -0.73
C LYS A 297 30.06 -15.51 -1.89
N ASP A 298 31.24 -16.05 -1.59
CA ASP A 298 32.20 -16.48 -2.60
C ASP A 298 31.75 -17.79 -3.24
N ARG A 299 31.39 -17.74 -4.52
CA ARG A 299 30.95 -18.92 -5.28
C ARG A 299 31.97 -20.04 -5.33
N ALA A 300 33.31 -19.75 -5.13
CA ALA A 300 34.34 -20.78 -5.07
C ALA A 300 34.28 -21.64 -3.79
N LYS A 301 33.64 -21.11 -2.72
CA LYS A 301 33.50 -21.83 -1.45
C LYS A 301 32.17 -22.61 -1.36
N ARG A 302 31.29 -22.44 -2.31
CA ARG A 302 30.04 -23.20 -2.41
C ARG A 302 30.30 -24.62 -2.94
N TYR A 303 29.25 -25.45 -2.99
CA TYR A 303 29.29 -26.65 -3.80
C TYR A 303 29.49 -26.29 -5.27
N GLN A 304 30.37 -26.99 -5.97
CA GLN A 304 30.72 -26.69 -7.36
C GLN A 304 29.74 -27.34 -8.34
N ALA A 305 29.06 -28.41 -7.92
CA ALA A 305 28.05 -29.10 -8.72
C ALA A 305 26.88 -29.56 -7.84
N ALA A 306 25.70 -29.71 -8.43
CA ALA A 306 24.50 -30.21 -7.74
C ALA A 306 24.70 -31.65 -7.23
N ALA A 307 25.51 -32.47 -7.92
CA ALA A 307 25.87 -33.81 -7.51
C ALA A 307 26.63 -33.84 -6.15
N GLU A 308 27.50 -32.86 -5.90
CA GLU A 308 28.22 -32.76 -4.63
C GLU A 308 27.27 -32.47 -3.46
N LEU A 309 26.35 -31.51 -3.69
CA LEU A 309 25.32 -31.18 -2.71
C LEU A 309 24.42 -32.38 -2.43
N ARG A 310 23.99 -33.10 -3.47
CA ARG A 310 23.17 -34.31 -3.35
C ARG A 310 23.86 -35.37 -2.52
N ALA A 311 25.14 -35.63 -2.75
CA ALA A 311 25.92 -36.62 -2.00
C ALA A 311 25.99 -36.28 -0.50
N ASP A 312 26.14 -34.99 -0.15
CA ASP A 312 26.12 -34.57 1.26
C ASP A 312 24.73 -34.66 1.87
N LEU A 313 23.66 -34.36 1.12
CA LEU A 313 22.26 -34.56 1.57
C LEU A 313 21.95 -36.04 1.82
N GLU A 314 22.47 -36.97 1.00
CA GLU A 314 22.34 -38.42 1.20
C GLU A 314 23.06 -38.91 2.49
N ARG A 315 24.22 -38.33 2.83
CA ARG A 315 24.90 -38.64 4.10
C ARG A 315 24.11 -38.14 5.30
N VAL A 316 23.54 -36.94 5.21
CA VAL A 316 22.67 -36.40 6.26
C VAL A 316 21.41 -37.26 6.43
N GLU A 317 20.76 -37.70 5.34
CA GLU A 317 19.59 -38.57 5.37
C GLU A 317 19.85 -39.89 6.08
N GLN A 318 21.04 -40.51 5.87
CA GLN A 318 21.41 -41.75 6.54
C GLN A 318 21.58 -41.60 8.05
N GLY A 319 21.91 -40.40 8.52
CA GLY A 319 21.99 -40.05 9.94
C GLY A 319 20.67 -39.64 10.61
N LEU A 320 19.57 -39.49 9.84
CA LEU A 320 18.27 -39.11 10.38
C LEU A 320 17.52 -40.34 10.95
N PRO A 321 16.75 -40.20 12.06
CA PRO A 321 15.90 -41.29 12.57
C PRO A 321 14.86 -41.67 11.51
N LYS A 322 14.84 -42.95 11.14
CA LYS A 322 13.83 -43.47 10.20
C LYS A 322 12.45 -43.41 10.83
N THR A 323 11.62 -42.47 10.41
CA THR A 323 10.18 -42.48 10.69
C THR A 323 9.54 -43.47 9.73
N GLU A 324 9.14 -44.65 10.22
CA GLU A 324 8.33 -45.59 9.46
C GLU A 324 6.94 -44.99 9.21
N HIS A 325 6.60 -44.78 7.95
CA HIS A 325 5.22 -44.56 7.53
C HIS A 325 4.53 -45.89 7.35
N PRO A 326 3.35 -46.15 7.95
CA PRO A 326 2.56 -47.32 7.66
C PRO A 326 1.90 -47.18 6.29
N GLY A 327 2.47 -47.84 5.29
CA GLY A 327 1.83 -48.05 3.99
C GLY A 327 0.70 -49.08 4.09
N PRO A 328 -0.32 -49.03 3.24
CA PRO A 328 -1.45 -49.93 3.28
C PRO A 328 -1.05 -51.34 2.81
N LYS A 329 -1.10 -52.31 3.72
CA LYS A 329 -0.97 -53.74 3.34
C LYS A 329 -2.26 -54.28 2.77
N SER A 330 -2.16 -54.83 1.57
CA SER A 330 -3.17 -55.61 0.87
C SER A 330 -3.54 -56.87 1.65
N LYS A 331 -4.83 -57.22 1.63
CA LYS A 331 -5.39 -58.45 2.16
C LYS A 331 -5.01 -59.64 1.29
N ALA A 332 -4.41 -60.70 1.86
CA ALA A 332 -4.67 -62.08 1.45
C ALA A 332 -4.32 -63.08 2.57
N ALA A 333 -5.31 -63.70 3.05
CA ALA A 333 -5.56 -65.13 3.35
C ALA A 333 -4.72 -65.92 4.42
N VAL A 334 -5.47 -66.40 5.35
CA VAL A 334 -5.80 -67.75 5.79
C VAL A 334 -5.05 -68.35 7.01
N ALA A 335 -5.91 -68.69 7.92
CA ALA A 335 -6.05 -69.90 8.79
C ALA A 335 -5.31 -69.98 10.13
N SER A 336 -6.15 -70.01 11.09
CA SER A 336 -6.45 -71.07 12.10
C SER A 336 -5.59 -71.17 13.37
N GLU A 337 -6.37 -71.21 14.46
CA GLU A 337 -6.22 -72.02 15.68
C GLU A 337 -5.23 -71.45 16.71
N SER A 338 -5.51 -71.32 17.96
CA SER A 338 -6.50 -71.88 18.91
C SER A 338 -6.33 -71.20 20.26
N VAL A 339 -7.42 -70.86 20.90
CA VAL A 339 -7.80 -71.10 22.28
C VAL A 339 -6.68 -70.98 23.36
N LEU A 340 -6.83 -70.10 24.30
CA LEU A 340 -7.10 -70.41 25.70
C LEU A 340 -7.34 -69.21 26.61
N ARG A 341 -8.35 -69.32 27.39
CA ARG A 341 -8.82 -68.54 28.53
C ARG A 341 -7.69 -68.16 29.49
N SER A 342 -7.70 -66.91 29.94
CA SER A 342 -7.51 -66.66 31.36
C SER A 342 -8.19 -65.37 31.81
N ARG A 343 -8.83 -65.56 32.88
CA ARG A 343 -9.74 -64.68 33.65
C ARG A 343 -8.92 -63.70 34.52
N ASN A 344 -9.41 -62.45 34.61
CA ASN A 344 -9.16 -61.62 35.80
C ASN A 344 -7.95 -60.65 35.74
N ASN A 345 -8.08 -59.54 34.99
CA ASN A 345 -7.21 -58.38 35.25
C ASN A 345 -7.97 -57.03 35.15
N TRP A 346 -9.21 -56.98 35.64
CA TRP A 346 -9.99 -55.73 35.63
C TRP A 346 -9.36 -54.68 36.56
N LYS A 347 -8.65 -55.10 37.58
CA LYS A 347 -7.87 -54.23 38.47
C LYS A 347 -6.63 -53.64 37.80
N ALA A 348 -5.99 -54.35 36.87
CA ALA A 348 -4.87 -53.82 36.08
C ALA A 348 -5.32 -52.80 35.00
N ILE A 349 -6.46 -53.06 34.37
CA ILE A 349 -7.05 -52.15 33.38
C ILE A 349 -7.54 -50.86 34.05
N ALA A 350 -8.13 -50.97 35.25
CA ALA A 350 -8.55 -49.79 36.05
C ALA A 350 -7.33 -48.97 36.53
N ALA A 351 -6.24 -49.63 36.91
CA ALA A 351 -5.01 -48.94 37.30
C ALA A 351 -4.33 -48.22 36.11
N ILE A 352 -4.31 -48.85 34.93
CA ILE A 352 -3.79 -48.23 33.70
C ILE A 352 -4.69 -47.07 33.24
N ALA A 353 -6.01 -47.22 33.34
CA ALA A 353 -6.96 -46.15 33.06
C ALA A 353 -6.80 -44.96 34.02
N ALA A 354 -6.62 -45.22 35.32
CA ALA A 354 -6.37 -44.19 36.32
C ALA A 354 -5.02 -43.46 36.10
N VAL A 355 -3.97 -44.22 35.75
CA VAL A 355 -2.67 -43.60 35.39
C VAL A 355 -2.76 -42.76 34.10
N LEU A 356 -3.52 -43.23 33.09
CA LEU A 356 -3.75 -42.46 31.86
C LEU A 356 -4.60 -41.19 32.10
N ILE A 357 -5.60 -41.26 33.03
CA ILE A 357 -6.40 -40.11 33.41
C ILE A 357 -5.57 -39.13 34.25
N ILE A 358 -4.74 -39.62 35.17
CA ILE A 358 -3.86 -38.77 35.98
C ILE A 358 -2.76 -38.18 35.10
N SER A 359 -2.19 -38.94 34.19
CA SER A 359 -1.22 -38.42 33.19
C SER A 359 -1.86 -37.41 32.20
N GLY A 360 -3.09 -37.69 31.76
CA GLY A 360 -3.86 -36.76 30.93
C GLY A 360 -4.24 -35.49 31.70
N ALA A 361 -4.62 -35.59 32.97
CA ALA A 361 -4.89 -34.44 33.83
C ALA A 361 -3.62 -33.69 34.20
N ALA A 362 -2.48 -34.38 34.40
CA ALA A 362 -1.18 -33.76 34.58
C ALA A 362 -0.70 -33.07 33.33
N ILE A 363 -0.86 -33.67 32.13
CA ILE A 363 -0.57 -33.06 30.85
C ILE A 363 -1.47 -31.84 30.62
N LEU A 364 -2.77 -31.92 30.92
CA LEU A 364 -3.70 -30.78 30.86
C LEU A 364 -3.40 -29.70 31.94
N TYR A 365 -2.92 -30.08 33.09
CA TYR A 365 -2.51 -29.16 34.15
C TYR A 365 -1.16 -28.49 33.80
N PHE A 366 -0.18 -29.24 33.29
CA PHE A 366 1.11 -28.69 32.82
C PHE A 366 1.01 -27.99 31.47
N SER A 367 0.05 -28.34 30.61
CA SER A 367 -0.23 -27.57 29.39
C SER A 367 -1.02 -26.28 29.66
N ARG A 368 -1.66 -26.14 30.83
CA ARG A 368 -2.20 -24.88 31.35
C ARG A 368 -1.15 -24.01 32.06
N GLY A 369 0.06 -24.52 32.23
CA GLY A 369 1.14 -23.84 32.90
C GLY A 369 2.09 -23.14 31.97
N LYS A 370 1.98 -21.82 31.91
CA LYS A 370 2.83 -20.80 31.32
C LYS A 370 2.87 -20.82 29.77
N PRO A 371 2.37 -19.78 29.09
CA PRO A 371 2.83 -19.52 27.75
C PRO A 371 4.35 -19.42 27.81
N LEU A 372 5.04 -20.18 26.93
CA LEU A 372 6.44 -19.93 26.61
C LEU A 372 6.63 -18.43 26.42
N PRO A 373 7.74 -17.83 26.87
CA PRO A 373 8.02 -16.46 26.56
C PRO A 373 8.13 -16.35 25.04
N THR A 374 7.04 -15.99 24.38
CA THR A 374 7.12 -15.23 23.16
C THR A 374 8.08 -14.10 23.48
N GLU A 375 9.10 -13.87 22.67
CA GLU A 375 9.88 -12.62 22.74
C GLU A 375 8.87 -11.50 22.91
N THR A 376 8.78 -10.95 24.09
CA THR A 376 7.83 -9.88 24.39
C THR A 376 8.40 -8.67 23.68
N LYS A 377 7.94 -8.41 22.47
CA LYS A 377 8.19 -7.14 21.83
C LYS A 377 7.80 -6.08 22.85
N ASN A 378 8.71 -5.19 23.22
CA ASN A 378 8.46 -4.12 24.18
C ASN A 378 7.52 -3.10 23.51
N ARG A 379 6.22 -3.44 23.47
CA ARG A 379 5.19 -2.62 22.85
C ARG A 379 4.53 -1.75 23.93
N LEU A 380 4.58 -0.44 23.71
CA LEU A 380 4.20 0.58 24.69
C LEU A 380 3.20 1.56 24.09
N VAL A 381 2.26 2.01 24.89
CA VAL A 381 1.48 3.22 24.60
C VAL A 381 1.77 4.30 25.66
N VAL A 382 1.91 5.53 25.20
CA VAL A 382 1.93 6.71 26.06
C VAL A 382 0.53 7.32 25.98
N LEU A 383 -0.23 7.21 27.07
CA LEU A 383 -1.55 7.81 27.16
C LEU A 383 -1.44 9.32 27.43
N PRO A 384 -2.41 10.12 26.97
CA PRO A 384 -2.46 11.55 27.27
C PRO A 384 -2.35 11.79 28.77
N PHE A 385 -1.41 12.64 29.18
CA PHE A 385 -1.26 13.03 30.57
C PHE A 385 -2.43 13.94 30.98
N GLU A 386 -2.98 13.68 32.14
CA GLU A 386 -4.11 14.44 32.66
C GLU A 386 -3.66 15.83 33.18
N ASN A 387 -4.29 16.87 32.70
CA ASN A 387 -4.08 18.23 33.21
C ASN A 387 -4.80 18.39 34.55
N LEU A 388 -4.05 18.61 35.64
CA LEU A 388 -4.55 18.96 36.96
C LEU A 388 -4.42 20.47 37.27
N GLY A 389 -4.04 21.28 36.26
CA GLY A 389 -3.96 22.73 36.30
C GLY A 389 -5.24 23.40 35.79
N ALA A 390 -5.09 24.64 35.30
CA ALA A 390 -6.18 25.36 34.67
C ALA A 390 -6.60 24.71 33.32
N PRO A 391 -7.89 24.74 32.96
CA PRO A 391 -8.36 24.12 31.70
C PRO A 391 -7.63 24.66 30.45
N GLU A 392 -7.25 25.92 30.44
CA GLU A 392 -6.50 26.60 29.38
C GLU A 392 -5.07 26.05 29.20
N ASP A 393 -4.55 25.27 30.15
CA ASP A 393 -3.23 24.64 30.11
C ASP A 393 -3.29 23.17 29.58
N GLU A 394 -4.44 22.73 29.07
CA GLU A 394 -4.60 21.37 28.51
C GLU A 394 -3.59 21.08 27.38
N TYR A 395 -3.35 22.06 26.49
CA TYR A 395 -2.38 21.96 25.40
C TYR A 395 -0.96 21.62 25.88
N PHE A 396 -0.60 22.09 27.08
CA PHE A 396 0.72 21.84 27.64
C PHE A 396 0.86 20.38 28.09
N ALA A 397 -0.18 19.80 28.72
CA ALA A 397 -0.17 18.39 29.10
C ALA A 397 -0.14 17.48 27.86
N ASP A 398 -0.93 17.81 26.83
CA ASP A 398 -0.92 17.10 25.55
C ASP A 398 0.45 17.22 24.86
N GLY A 399 1.05 18.41 24.81
CA GLY A 399 2.37 18.64 24.21
C GLY A 399 3.50 17.91 24.92
N ILE A 400 3.48 17.83 26.27
CA ILE A 400 4.43 16.99 27.03
C ILE A 400 4.27 15.51 26.66
N THR A 401 3.03 15.05 26.55
CA THR A 401 2.73 13.66 26.17
C THR A 401 3.28 13.34 24.77
N ASP A 402 3.03 14.22 23.81
CA ASP A 402 3.47 14.05 22.43
C ASP A 402 5.00 14.04 22.33
N GLU A 403 5.68 14.92 23.06
CA GLU A 403 7.14 14.97 23.07
C GLU A 403 7.76 13.72 23.71
N ILE A 404 7.21 13.24 24.83
CA ILE A 404 7.64 11.98 25.45
C ILE A 404 7.41 10.81 24.49
N THR A 405 6.27 10.79 23.80
CA THR A 405 5.94 9.77 22.79
C THR A 405 6.95 9.78 21.64
N ALA A 406 7.26 10.95 21.08
CA ALA A 406 8.21 11.10 19.99
C ALA A 406 9.62 10.66 20.40
N ARG A 407 10.08 11.04 21.59
CA ARG A 407 11.40 10.62 22.13
C ARG A 407 11.48 9.09 22.30
N ILE A 408 10.46 8.46 22.88
CA ILE A 408 10.44 7.01 23.04
C ILE A 408 10.32 6.29 21.70
N ALA A 409 9.54 6.84 20.75
CA ALA A 409 9.36 6.28 19.41
C ALA A 409 10.65 6.32 18.56
N SER A 410 11.60 7.23 18.87
CA SER A 410 12.91 7.27 18.20
C SER A 410 13.81 6.07 18.52
N ILE A 411 13.46 5.28 19.53
CA ILE A 411 14.24 4.12 19.99
C ILE A 411 13.83 2.88 19.19
N ARG A 412 14.75 2.33 18.40
CA ARG A 412 14.49 1.22 17.47
C ARG A 412 13.93 -0.04 18.11
N GLN A 413 14.35 -0.34 19.35
CA GLN A 413 13.97 -1.55 20.09
C GLN A 413 12.56 -1.46 20.72
N LEU A 414 11.93 -0.28 20.72
CA LEU A 414 10.58 -0.08 21.24
C LEU A 414 9.56 0.01 20.10
N GLU A 415 8.38 -0.53 20.34
CA GLU A 415 7.21 -0.32 19.50
C GLU A 415 6.25 0.60 20.25
N VAL A 416 6.14 1.84 19.81
CA VAL A 416 5.28 2.84 20.43
C VAL A 416 4.02 3.00 19.59
N ILE A 417 2.87 2.89 20.23
CA ILE A 417 1.57 3.12 19.61
C ILE A 417 1.46 4.60 19.21
N GLY A 418 0.94 4.84 18.01
CA GLY A 418 0.74 6.17 17.47
C GLY A 418 -0.24 7.02 18.31
N ARG A 419 -0.06 8.34 18.22
CA ARG A 419 -0.85 9.32 18.96
C ARG A 419 -2.34 9.20 18.69
N SER A 420 -2.74 8.96 17.44
CA SER A 420 -4.16 8.88 17.05
C SER A 420 -4.92 7.77 17.77
N SER A 421 -4.24 6.66 18.09
CA SER A 421 -4.81 5.60 18.94
C SER A 421 -4.78 5.98 20.43
N ALA A 422 -3.71 6.60 20.89
CA ALA A 422 -3.52 6.93 22.31
C ALA A 422 -4.52 7.99 22.81
N ILE A 423 -4.79 9.03 22.01
CA ILE A 423 -5.66 10.16 22.37
C ILE A 423 -7.10 9.72 22.68
N GLN A 424 -7.57 8.62 22.10
CA GLN A 424 -8.91 8.08 22.33
C GLN A 424 -9.11 7.55 23.77
N TYR A 425 -8.04 7.42 24.53
CA TYR A 425 -8.08 7.00 25.93
C TYR A 425 -7.91 8.20 26.90
N LYS A 426 -7.98 9.41 26.41
CA LYS A 426 -7.99 10.62 27.24
C LYS A 426 -9.23 10.59 28.15
N ARG A 427 -9.02 10.73 29.46
CA ARG A 427 -10.09 10.67 30.49
C ARG A 427 -10.92 9.36 30.44
N THR A 428 -10.32 8.23 30.02
CA THR A 428 -11.00 6.94 29.96
C THR A 428 -11.11 6.30 31.35
N ASN A 429 -12.22 5.59 31.57
CA ASN A 429 -12.43 4.77 32.77
C ASN A 429 -11.97 3.30 32.55
N LYS A 430 -11.36 2.98 31.41
CA LYS A 430 -10.91 1.61 31.11
C LYS A 430 -9.69 1.24 31.93
N SER A 431 -9.66 -0.01 32.40
CA SER A 431 -8.51 -0.54 33.11
C SER A 431 -7.28 -0.69 32.19
N PRO A 432 -6.04 -0.66 32.76
CA PRO A 432 -4.83 -0.91 31.98
C PRO A 432 -4.87 -2.21 31.18
N ARG A 433 -5.51 -3.26 31.73
CA ARG A 433 -5.66 -4.54 31.03
C ARG A 433 -6.57 -4.45 29.80
N GLN A 434 -7.67 -3.70 29.90
CA GLN A 434 -8.58 -3.46 28.75
C GLN A 434 -7.89 -2.65 27.66
N ILE A 435 -7.21 -1.54 28.03
CA ILE A 435 -6.45 -0.71 27.08
C ILE A 435 -5.37 -1.55 26.40
N GLY A 436 -4.63 -2.35 27.18
CA GLY A 436 -3.58 -3.20 26.66
C GLY A 436 -4.09 -4.27 25.69
N GLN A 437 -5.28 -4.82 25.91
CA GLN A 437 -5.92 -5.77 24.99
C GLN A 437 -6.36 -5.09 23.68
N GLU A 438 -6.97 -3.89 23.78
CA GLU A 438 -7.47 -3.15 22.62
C GLU A 438 -6.34 -2.63 21.72
N LEU A 439 -5.19 -2.24 22.29
CA LEU A 439 -4.04 -1.71 21.56
C LEU A 439 -2.96 -2.77 21.29
N GLY A 440 -3.07 -3.94 21.90
CA GLY A 440 -2.07 -5.00 21.78
C GLY A 440 -0.72 -4.60 22.38
N VAL A 441 -0.69 -3.87 23.53
CA VAL A 441 0.54 -3.38 24.17
C VAL A 441 0.85 -4.14 25.46
N ASN A 442 2.13 -4.17 25.82
CA ASN A 442 2.62 -4.80 27.04
C ASN A 442 2.77 -3.81 28.21
N TYR A 443 2.94 -2.53 27.87
CA TYR A 443 3.20 -1.45 28.82
C TYR A 443 2.37 -0.21 28.49
N ILE A 444 1.99 0.51 29.53
CA ILE A 444 1.27 1.78 29.46
C ILE A 444 2.04 2.80 30.27
N LEU A 445 2.46 3.90 29.62
CA LEU A 445 2.94 5.09 30.30
C LEU A 445 1.78 6.08 30.34
N SER A 446 1.43 6.55 31.52
CA SER A 446 0.42 7.60 31.77
C SER A 446 0.96 8.57 32.79
N GLY A 447 0.25 9.65 33.06
CA GLY A 447 0.69 10.57 34.07
C GLY A 447 -0.25 11.74 34.25
N THR A 448 0.15 12.64 35.18
CA THR A 448 -0.56 13.91 35.42
C THR A 448 0.42 15.07 35.26
N VAL A 449 -0.08 16.20 34.81
CA VAL A 449 0.67 17.47 34.69
C VAL A 449 -0.09 18.54 35.45
N ARG A 450 0.62 19.31 36.27
CA ARG A 450 0.09 20.49 36.94
C ARG A 450 1.03 21.66 36.67
N TRP A 451 0.54 22.65 36.00
CA TRP A 451 1.28 23.89 35.79
C TRP A 451 0.80 24.94 36.79
N GLN A 452 1.73 25.60 37.44
CA GLN A 452 1.48 26.66 38.42
C GLN A 452 2.20 27.94 37.95
N ARG A 453 1.44 28.91 37.46
CA ARG A 453 1.94 30.22 37.03
C ARG A 453 2.01 31.13 38.26
N LEU A 454 3.17 31.25 38.87
CA LEU A 454 3.46 32.23 39.96
C LEU A 454 4.30 33.34 39.36
N GLY A 455 3.87 34.61 39.53
CA GLY A 455 4.48 35.80 38.93
C GLY A 455 6.01 35.79 38.99
N GLY A 456 6.64 35.56 37.86
CA GLY A 456 8.10 35.51 37.67
C GLY A 456 8.74 34.12 37.65
N THR A 457 8.11 33.06 38.21
CA THR A 457 8.61 31.69 38.12
C THR A 457 7.46 30.70 37.94
N SER A 458 7.33 30.12 36.75
CA SER A 458 6.35 29.07 36.49
C SER A 458 6.91 27.71 36.89
N LYS A 459 6.21 26.97 37.72
CA LYS A 459 6.54 25.60 38.14
C LYS A 459 5.64 24.59 37.47
N VAL A 460 6.22 23.48 37.05
CA VAL A 460 5.51 22.34 36.46
C VAL A 460 5.77 21.11 37.31
N ARG A 461 4.69 20.47 37.76
CA ARG A 461 4.76 19.13 38.36
C ARG A 461 4.30 18.11 37.35
N VAL A 462 5.16 17.13 36.99
CA VAL A 462 4.86 16.00 36.12
C VAL A 462 4.95 14.73 36.96
N THR A 463 3.88 13.93 36.99
CA THR A 463 3.85 12.66 37.74
C THR A 463 3.58 11.50 36.75
N PRO A 464 4.60 10.95 36.10
CA PRO A 464 4.47 9.81 35.21
C PRO A 464 4.31 8.50 35.99
N SER A 465 3.65 7.54 35.35
CA SER A 465 3.42 6.18 35.85
C SER A 465 3.55 5.15 34.73
N LEU A 466 4.48 4.22 34.87
CA LEU A 466 4.65 3.10 33.94
C LEU A 466 4.03 1.83 34.52
N VAL A 467 3.07 1.25 33.82
CA VAL A 467 2.30 0.07 34.25
C VAL A 467 2.53 -1.09 33.29
N ARG A 468 2.75 -2.29 33.82
CA ARG A 468 2.74 -3.54 33.04
C ARG A 468 1.31 -4.03 32.89
N VAL A 469 0.89 -4.31 31.64
CA VAL A 469 -0.50 -4.69 31.35
C VAL A 469 -0.90 -6.06 31.89
N SER A 470 0.03 -7.04 31.85
CA SER A 470 -0.26 -8.44 32.21
C SER A 470 -0.80 -8.65 33.63
N ASP A 471 -0.27 -7.89 34.56
CA ASP A 471 -0.60 -7.98 36.00
C ASP A 471 -1.09 -6.65 36.61
N ALA A 472 -1.17 -5.60 35.78
CA ALA A 472 -1.46 -4.22 36.17
C ALA A 472 -0.50 -3.67 37.24
N THR A 473 0.74 -4.21 37.30
CA THR A 473 1.74 -3.76 38.25
C THR A 473 2.33 -2.43 37.81
N GLN A 474 2.33 -1.46 38.70
CA GLN A 474 3.06 -0.21 38.52
C GLN A 474 4.56 -0.48 38.70
N ILE A 475 5.31 -0.38 37.59
CA ILE A 475 6.76 -0.64 37.56
C ILE A 475 7.51 0.55 38.16
N TRP A 476 7.00 1.75 37.90
CA TRP A 476 7.65 2.98 38.27
C TRP A 476 6.66 4.14 38.31
N ALA A 477 6.79 5.03 39.30
CA ALA A 477 6.14 6.34 39.38
C ALA A 477 6.99 7.25 40.24
N ASN A 478 7.43 8.38 39.69
CA ASN A 478 8.18 9.39 40.44
C ASN A 478 7.73 10.77 40.00
N PRO A 479 7.32 11.66 40.92
CA PRO A 479 7.00 13.03 40.57
C PRO A 479 8.27 13.83 40.27
N TYR A 480 8.14 14.80 39.36
CA TYR A 480 9.11 15.82 39.01
C TYR A 480 8.50 17.19 39.36
N ASP A 481 9.23 18.02 40.09
CA ASP A 481 8.86 19.40 40.43
C ASP A 481 9.93 20.33 39.89
N GLU A 482 9.73 20.85 38.67
CA GLU A 482 10.75 21.59 37.93
C GLU A 482 10.21 22.93 37.42
N THR A 483 11.08 23.79 36.99
CA THR A 483 10.73 25.02 36.28
C THR A 483 10.40 24.69 34.82
N ILE A 484 9.68 25.57 34.14
CA ILE A 484 9.36 25.37 32.70
C ILE A 484 10.62 25.27 31.84
N ALA A 485 11.69 25.91 32.20
CA ALA A 485 12.99 25.83 31.52
C ALA A 485 13.64 24.42 31.64
N GLU A 486 13.24 23.64 32.64
CA GLU A 486 13.77 22.32 32.93
C GLU A 486 12.84 21.20 32.44
N VAL A 487 11.68 21.54 31.84
CA VAL A 487 10.69 20.58 31.32
C VAL A 487 11.33 19.61 30.29
N PHE A 488 12.24 20.08 29.45
CA PHE A 488 12.98 19.22 28.49
C PHE A 488 13.79 18.15 29.21
N GLN A 489 14.38 18.46 30.38
CA GLN A 489 15.10 17.48 31.18
C GLN A 489 14.15 16.42 31.72
N VAL A 490 12.95 16.82 32.17
CA VAL A 490 11.91 15.89 32.66
C VAL A 490 11.50 14.91 31.56
N GLN A 491 11.24 15.41 30.35
CA GLN A 491 10.86 14.57 29.21
C GLN A 491 11.96 13.56 28.88
N SER A 492 13.21 14.01 28.84
CA SER A 492 14.39 13.16 28.60
C SER A 492 14.55 12.10 29.70
N ASP A 493 14.41 12.49 30.97
CA ASP A 493 14.52 11.59 32.11
C ASP A 493 13.42 10.53 32.13
N ILE A 494 12.18 10.90 31.79
CA ILE A 494 11.07 9.96 31.64
C ILE A 494 11.40 8.93 30.56
N ALA A 495 11.80 9.37 29.37
CA ALA A 495 12.15 8.47 28.27
C ALA A 495 13.32 7.53 28.61
N MET A 496 14.38 8.05 29.24
CA MET A 496 15.51 7.22 29.69
C MET A 496 15.09 6.20 30.77
N ARG A 497 14.22 6.59 31.71
CA ARG A 497 13.72 5.67 32.76
C ARG A 497 12.83 4.57 32.17
N VAL A 498 12.00 4.89 31.17
CA VAL A 498 11.23 3.88 30.42
C VAL A 498 12.18 2.85 29.82
N CYS A 499 13.22 3.30 29.11
CA CYS A 499 14.23 2.40 28.53
C CYS A 499 14.89 1.51 29.59
N LYS A 500 15.29 2.10 30.72
CA LYS A 500 15.88 1.36 31.84
C LYS A 500 14.91 0.34 32.44
N ALA A 501 13.65 0.73 32.63
CA ALA A 501 12.61 -0.16 33.19
C ALA A 501 12.28 -1.33 32.27
N LEU A 502 12.42 -1.14 30.95
CA LEU A 502 12.17 -2.15 29.94
C LEU A 502 13.45 -2.91 29.50
N ASN A 503 14.59 -2.66 30.17
CA ASN A 503 15.90 -3.25 29.84
C ASN A 503 16.32 -3.01 28.36
N VAL A 504 16.01 -1.85 27.81
CA VAL A 504 16.38 -1.46 26.44
C VAL A 504 17.75 -0.82 26.46
N ALA A 505 18.69 -1.36 25.69
CA ALA A 505 20.01 -0.77 25.49
C ALA A 505 19.94 0.35 24.44
N LEU A 506 20.35 1.55 24.83
CA LEU A 506 20.38 2.71 23.94
C LEU A 506 21.71 2.78 23.18
N LEU A 507 21.62 2.98 21.88
CA LEU A 507 22.78 3.36 21.06
C LEU A 507 23.18 4.81 21.35
N GLU A 508 24.47 5.17 21.14
CA GLU A 508 24.93 6.54 21.36
C GLU A 508 24.16 7.63 20.57
N PRO A 509 23.78 7.42 19.29
CA PRO A 509 22.92 8.38 18.59
C PRO A 509 21.53 8.54 19.22
N GLU A 510 20.91 7.43 19.66
CA GLU A 510 19.60 7.45 20.34
C GLU A 510 19.69 8.20 21.68
N ARG A 511 20.78 7.96 22.42
CA ARG A 511 21.02 8.64 23.69
C ARG A 511 21.19 10.14 23.52
N LYS A 512 21.93 10.58 22.50
CA LYS A 512 22.09 12.01 22.15
C LYS A 512 20.75 12.63 21.77
N ALA A 513 19.95 11.93 20.95
CA ALA A 513 18.62 12.41 20.53
C ALA A 513 17.67 12.58 21.73
N LEU A 514 17.70 11.65 22.69
CA LEU A 514 16.86 11.71 23.90
C LEU A 514 17.15 12.93 24.79
N VAL A 515 18.39 13.40 24.86
CA VAL A 515 18.77 14.55 25.72
C VAL A 515 18.82 15.88 24.98
N ALA A 516 18.61 15.87 23.64
CA ALA A 516 18.59 17.10 22.85
C ALA A 516 17.44 18.02 23.28
N ARG A 517 17.74 19.30 23.48
CA ARG A 517 16.73 20.32 23.71
C ARG A 517 16.21 20.80 22.36
N LEU A 518 14.90 20.99 22.26
CA LEU A 518 14.25 21.50 21.06
C LEU A 518 14.52 23.00 20.88
N THR A 519 14.54 23.76 21.99
CA THR A 519 14.85 25.20 22.07
C THR A 519 15.39 25.52 23.46
N ASN A 520 16.12 26.62 23.57
CA ASN A 520 16.55 27.19 24.85
C ASN A 520 15.60 28.31 25.34
N ASN A 521 14.59 28.65 24.55
CA ASN A 521 13.63 29.71 24.87
C ASN A 521 12.28 29.09 25.32
N PRO A 522 11.90 29.17 26.60
CA PRO A 522 10.67 28.58 27.11
C PRO A 522 9.40 29.21 26.52
N GLU A 523 9.44 30.50 26.13
CA GLU A 523 8.29 31.16 25.52
C GLU A 523 8.12 30.72 24.07
N ALA A 524 9.22 30.51 23.32
CA ALA A 524 9.17 29.88 22.00
C ALA A 524 8.57 28.48 22.06
N TYR A 525 8.89 27.72 23.11
CA TYR A 525 8.33 26.40 23.31
C TYR A 525 6.83 26.44 23.60
N ASP A 526 6.35 27.39 24.41
CA ASP A 526 4.93 27.58 24.68
C ASP A 526 4.14 27.88 23.39
N TYR A 527 4.63 28.80 22.56
CA TYR A 527 4.04 29.07 21.25
C TYR A 527 4.04 27.84 20.34
N TYR A 528 5.13 27.08 20.31
CA TYR A 528 5.20 25.84 19.55
C TYR A 528 4.13 24.82 19.97
N LEU A 529 3.95 24.61 21.28
CA LEU A 529 2.93 23.67 21.79
C LEU A 529 1.51 24.10 21.44
N ARG A 530 1.22 25.41 21.50
CA ARG A 530 -0.08 25.94 21.06
C ARG A 530 -0.27 25.76 19.57
N GLY A 531 0.77 26.02 18.77
CA GLY A 531 0.74 25.79 17.34
C GLY A 531 0.43 24.32 16.99
N GLN A 532 1.04 23.39 17.72
CA GLN A 532 0.76 21.95 17.58
C GLN A 532 -0.68 21.59 17.99
N GLU A 533 -1.19 22.17 19.07
CA GLU A 533 -2.57 21.92 19.49
C GLU A 533 -3.57 22.33 18.41
N PHE A 534 -3.44 23.58 17.88
CA PHE A 534 -4.33 24.06 16.82
C PHE A 534 -4.18 23.23 15.54
N PHE A 535 -2.96 22.86 15.17
CA PHE A 535 -2.71 21.99 14.01
C PHE A 535 -3.39 20.63 14.13
N LEU A 536 -3.34 20.02 15.31
CA LEU A 536 -3.89 18.69 15.56
C LEU A 536 -5.40 18.66 15.81
N ARG A 537 -5.96 19.78 16.30
CA ARG A 537 -7.40 19.94 16.56
C ARG A 537 -8.19 20.18 15.27
N GLY A 538 -7.62 20.92 14.33
CA GLY A 538 -8.33 21.48 13.19
C GLY A 538 -7.68 21.22 11.83
N GLY A 539 -7.17 20.00 11.55
CA GLY A 539 -6.49 19.69 10.29
C GLY A 539 -7.30 19.98 9.03
N GLU A 540 -8.64 20.10 9.12
CA GLU A 540 -9.58 20.44 8.04
C GLU A 540 -10.30 21.78 8.29
N ASP A 541 -9.86 22.58 9.27
CA ASP A 541 -10.46 23.87 9.64
C ASP A 541 -9.50 25.03 9.37
N ARG A 542 -9.99 26.02 8.62
CA ARG A 542 -9.24 27.20 8.20
C ARG A 542 -8.74 28.04 9.37
N GLU A 543 -9.58 28.27 10.38
CA GLU A 543 -9.27 29.12 11.52
C GLU A 543 -8.17 28.48 12.38
N SER A 544 -8.27 27.19 12.65
CA SER A 544 -7.28 26.42 13.41
C SER A 544 -5.93 26.39 12.70
N LEU A 545 -5.89 26.16 11.39
CA LEU A 545 -4.64 26.22 10.61
C LEU A 545 -4.03 27.62 10.60
N SER A 546 -4.85 28.68 10.50
CA SER A 546 -4.36 30.06 10.54
C SER A 546 -3.74 30.41 11.88
N THR A 547 -4.39 30.01 12.98
CA THR A 547 -3.88 30.19 14.34
C THR A 547 -2.59 29.40 14.57
N SER A 548 -2.53 28.17 14.06
CA SER A 548 -1.33 27.34 14.11
C SER A 548 -0.14 28.00 13.43
N ILE A 549 -0.35 28.59 12.24
CA ILE A 549 0.68 29.33 11.51
C ILE A 549 1.20 30.50 12.36
N GLU A 550 0.30 31.32 12.93
CA GLU A 550 0.66 32.47 13.78
C GLU A 550 1.50 32.02 14.99
N MET A 551 1.13 30.92 15.64
CA MET A 551 1.85 30.40 16.79
C MET A 551 3.26 29.93 16.41
N PHE A 552 3.41 29.21 15.30
CA PHE A 552 4.74 28.79 14.84
C PHE A 552 5.61 29.97 14.40
N GLU A 553 5.06 30.98 13.74
CA GLU A 553 5.79 32.21 13.40
C GLU A 553 6.26 32.98 14.66
N ASN A 554 5.43 33.02 15.72
CA ASN A 554 5.82 33.59 17.00
C ASN A 554 6.95 32.82 17.66
N ALA A 555 6.91 31.47 17.63
CA ALA A 555 7.97 30.63 18.15
C ALA A 555 9.30 30.87 17.41
N ILE A 556 9.26 30.94 16.07
CA ILE A 556 10.43 31.20 15.21
C ILE A 556 11.01 32.60 15.46
N ARG A 557 10.17 33.60 15.72
CA ARG A 557 10.63 34.97 16.04
C ARG A 557 11.43 35.01 17.34
N LEU A 558 11.07 34.17 18.31
CA LEU A 558 11.76 34.06 19.61
C LEU A 558 12.98 33.15 19.56
N ASP A 559 13.01 32.16 18.66
CA ASP A 559 14.12 31.28 18.44
C ASP A 559 14.20 30.87 16.95
N ALA A 560 15.09 31.54 16.22
CA ALA A 560 15.29 31.33 14.78
C ALA A 560 15.96 30.01 14.42
N GLU A 561 16.40 29.19 15.38
CA GLU A 561 16.99 27.88 15.19
C GLU A 561 16.01 26.76 15.61
N PHE A 562 14.77 27.08 15.95
CA PHE A 562 13.77 26.12 16.42
C PHE A 562 13.21 25.26 15.27
N LEU A 563 13.87 24.14 14.99
CA LEU A 563 13.56 23.21 13.90
C LEU A 563 12.07 22.82 13.83
N GLN A 564 11.49 22.38 14.97
CA GLN A 564 10.14 21.87 15.02
C GLN A 564 9.08 22.91 14.66
N SER A 565 9.34 24.18 14.97
CA SER A 565 8.44 25.28 14.57
C SER A 565 8.45 25.50 13.06
N TYR A 566 9.60 25.35 12.39
CA TYR A 566 9.67 25.41 10.94
C TYR A 566 8.96 24.24 10.28
N THR A 567 9.09 23.02 10.81
CA THR A 567 8.38 21.83 10.28
C THR A 567 6.87 21.96 10.48
N GLY A 568 6.42 22.45 11.63
CA GLY A 568 5.01 22.74 11.92
C GLY A 568 4.46 23.80 10.97
N LEU A 569 5.18 24.90 10.77
CA LEU A 569 4.82 26.00 9.87
C LEU A 569 4.69 25.50 8.42
N ALA A 570 5.67 24.72 7.93
CA ALA A 570 5.64 24.15 6.59
C ALA A 570 4.41 23.27 6.37
N ARG A 571 4.09 22.42 7.34
CA ARG A 571 2.92 21.52 7.31
C ARG A 571 1.60 22.30 7.32
N SER A 572 1.47 23.30 8.17
CA SER A 572 0.27 24.15 8.24
C SER A 572 0.02 24.87 6.92
N HIS A 573 1.08 25.44 6.30
CA HIS A 573 0.97 26.05 4.97
C HIS A 573 0.60 25.04 3.88
N ALA A 574 1.16 23.81 3.93
CA ALA A 574 0.87 22.75 2.98
C ALA A 574 -0.62 22.33 3.03
N TRP A 575 -1.19 22.23 4.23
CA TRP A 575 -2.62 21.90 4.40
C TRP A 575 -3.54 23.05 4.04
N MET A 576 -3.20 24.31 4.36
CA MET A 576 -3.93 25.50 3.87
C MET A 576 -4.07 25.50 2.34
N TYR A 577 -2.98 25.14 1.65
CA TYR A 577 -2.97 25.00 0.20
C TYR A 577 -3.79 23.81 -0.28
N TRP A 578 -3.64 22.65 0.34
CA TRP A 578 -4.30 21.40 -0.05
C TRP A 578 -5.82 21.43 0.08
N TYR A 579 -6.33 22.00 1.17
CA TYR A 579 -7.78 22.17 1.39
C TYR A 579 -8.39 23.34 0.65
N HIS A 580 -7.63 24.01 -0.20
CA HIS A 580 -8.07 25.19 -0.97
C HIS A 580 -8.49 26.40 -0.12
N PHE A 581 -8.16 26.45 1.16
CA PHE A 581 -8.38 27.63 1.99
C PHE A 581 -7.57 28.84 1.52
N ASP A 582 -6.36 28.60 0.99
CA ASP A 582 -5.50 29.55 0.31
C ASP A 582 -4.62 28.80 -0.70
N HIS A 583 -5.13 28.64 -1.93
CA HIS A 583 -4.47 27.90 -3.01
C HIS A 583 -3.58 28.80 -3.88
N THR A 584 -2.86 29.77 -3.25
CA THR A 584 -1.98 30.69 -3.95
C THR A 584 -0.55 30.17 -4.06
N GLN A 585 0.18 30.62 -5.11
CA GLN A 585 1.60 30.29 -5.26
C GLN A 585 2.44 30.84 -4.10
N GLU A 586 2.00 31.94 -3.47
CA GLU A 586 2.64 32.48 -2.27
C GLU A 586 2.52 31.51 -1.09
N ARG A 587 1.35 30.92 -0.87
CA ARG A 587 1.14 29.91 0.18
C ARG A 587 2.03 28.70 -0.02
N ALA A 588 2.11 28.20 -1.26
CA ALA A 588 3.00 27.09 -1.62
C ALA A 588 4.49 27.45 -1.40
N ALA A 589 4.90 28.68 -1.74
CA ALA A 589 6.27 29.16 -1.50
C ALA A 589 6.60 29.20 -0.01
N LYS A 590 5.71 29.71 0.85
CA LYS A 590 5.88 29.72 2.31
C LYS A 590 6.05 28.32 2.90
N SER A 591 5.28 27.33 2.42
CA SER A 591 5.47 25.93 2.83
C SER A 591 6.88 25.44 2.48
N ARG A 592 7.34 25.71 1.24
CA ARG A 592 8.68 25.31 0.79
C ARG A 592 9.79 25.97 1.61
N GLU A 593 9.74 27.29 1.77
CA GLU A 593 10.74 28.07 2.49
C GLU A 593 10.90 27.57 3.92
N ALA A 594 9.80 27.29 4.61
CA ALA A 594 9.83 26.76 5.96
C ALA A 594 10.42 25.32 5.99
N ALA A 595 10.07 24.45 5.05
CA ALA A 595 10.61 23.10 4.98
C ALA A 595 12.11 23.10 4.63
N GLU A 596 12.55 23.93 3.67
CA GLU A 596 13.96 24.08 3.28
C GLU A 596 14.79 24.68 4.43
N LYS A 597 14.23 25.61 5.20
CA LYS A 597 14.88 26.16 6.39
C LYS A 597 15.04 25.09 7.48
N ALA A 598 14.02 24.27 7.72
CA ALA A 598 14.10 23.12 8.63
C ALA A 598 15.24 22.16 8.21
N LEU A 599 15.31 21.84 6.92
CA LEU A 599 16.34 20.96 6.38
C LEU A 599 17.75 21.56 6.47
N ALA A 600 17.88 22.89 6.29
CA ALA A 600 19.15 23.60 6.47
C ALA A 600 19.64 23.59 7.92
N LEU A 601 18.72 23.65 8.90
CA LEU A 601 19.05 23.56 10.33
C LEU A 601 19.48 22.16 10.72
N ALA A 602 18.82 21.13 10.19
CA ALA A 602 19.12 19.74 10.49
C ALA A 602 18.91 18.84 9.25
N PRO A 603 19.96 18.66 8.42
CA PRO A 603 19.84 17.92 7.15
C PRO A 603 19.43 16.45 7.28
N ASP A 604 19.62 15.86 8.45
CA ASP A 604 19.27 14.46 8.72
C ASP A 604 17.96 14.30 9.52
N ALA A 605 17.24 15.39 9.82
CA ALA A 605 16.04 15.35 10.63
C ALA A 605 14.86 14.73 9.85
N PRO A 606 14.25 13.63 10.34
CA PRO A 606 13.13 13.00 9.65
C PRO A 606 11.91 13.92 9.50
N GLU A 607 11.69 14.80 10.46
CA GLU A 607 10.59 15.79 10.45
C GLU A 607 10.77 16.83 9.33
N ALA A 608 12.02 17.23 9.04
CA ALA A 608 12.31 18.17 7.95
C ALA A 608 12.09 17.52 6.58
N HIS A 609 12.56 16.26 6.41
CA HIS A 609 12.29 15.46 5.22
C HIS A 609 10.79 15.21 5.02
N PHE A 610 10.06 14.89 6.10
CA PHE A 610 8.61 14.72 6.04
C PHE A 610 7.91 16.01 5.59
N ALA A 611 8.26 17.16 6.15
CA ALA A 611 7.67 18.44 5.79
C ALA A 611 7.93 18.81 4.32
N LEU A 612 9.15 18.58 3.82
CA LEU A 612 9.49 18.80 2.40
C LEU A 612 8.76 17.80 1.49
N GLY A 613 8.66 16.54 1.90
CA GLY A 613 7.88 15.51 1.21
C GLY A 613 6.40 15.90 1.10
N LEU A 614 5.82 16.44 2.17
CA LEU A 614 4.44 16.92 2.19
C LEU A 614 4.25 18.10 1.23
N TYR A 615 5.18 19.06 1.18
CA TYR A 615 5.16 20.16 0.20
C TYR A 615 5.13 19.65 -1.25
N TYR A 616 6.01 18.71 -1.61
CA TYR A 616 6.00 18.11 -2.96
C TYR A 616 4.69 17.38 -3.25
N TYR A 617 4.14 16.68 -2.27
CA TYR A 617 2.88 15.95 -2.40
C TYR A 617 1.69 16.89 -2.60
N THR A 618 1.56 17.90 -1.75
CA THR A 618 0.35 18.74 -1.67
C THR A 618 0.38 19.95 -2.60
N CYS A 619 1.53 20.68 -2.65
CA CYS A 619 1.65 21.94 -3.35
C CYS A 619 2.15 21.78 -4.80
N LYS A 620 2.93 20.74 -5.09
CA LYS A 620 3.54 20.57 -6.43
C LYS A 620 2.95 19.39 -7.21
N LEU A 621 2.28 18.44 -6.55
CA LEU A 621 1.86 17.17 -7.14
C LEU A 621 3.05 16.44 -7.80
N ASP A 622 4.24 16.61 -7.21
CA ASP A 622 5.48 15.96 -7.62
C ASP A 622 5.70 14.72 -6.73
N TYR A 623 5.09 13.63 -7.15
CA TYR A 623 5.01 12.41 -6.36
C TYR A 623 6.35 11.68 -6.23
N GLU A 624 7.26 11.84 -7.20
CA GLU A 624 8.58 11.21 -7.13
C GLU A 624 9.44 11.89 -6.06
N HIS A 625 9.58 13.22 -6.11
CA HIS A 625 10.32 13.95 -5.07
C HIS A 625 9.65 13.84 -3.69
N ALA A 626 8.31 13.79 -3.64
CA ALA A 626 7.60 13.53 -2.38
C ALA A 626 8.02 12.18 -1.77
N LEU A 627 7.99 11.10 -2.58
CA LEU A 627 8.38 9.76 -2.11
C LEU A 627 9.85 9.68 -1.72
N ASP A 628 10.75 10.38 -2.40
CA ASP A 628 12.17 10.38 -2.04
C ASP A 628 12.40 11.02 -0.67
N GLN A 629 11.77 12.15 -0.40
CA GLN A 629 11.86 12.80 0.92
C GLN A 629 11.19 11.96 2.02
N LEU A 630 10.00 11.43 1.76
CA LEU A 630 9.28 10.58 2.72
C LEU A 630 10.02 9.26 3.03
N LYS A 631 10.74 8.69 2.07
CA LYS A 631 11.62 7.53 2.30
C LYS A 631 12.77 7.86 3.22
N LEU A 632 13.43 9.02 3.03
CA LEU A 632 14.49 9.49 3.93
C LEU A 632 13.98 9.68 5.35
N ALA A 633 12.78 10.25 5.51
CA ALA A 633 12.13 10.33 6.81
C ALA A 633 11.88 8.94 7.43
N LEU A 634 11.36 7.99 6.63
CA LEU A 634 11.05 6.64 7.09
C LEU A 634 12.30 5.82 7.41
N GLU A 635 13.43 6.03 6.71
CA GLU A 635 14.71 5.37 7.01
C GLU A 635 15.22 5.73 8.42
N LYS A 636 15.00 6.98 8.85
CA LYS A 636 15.36 7.45 10.20
C LYS A 636 14.33 7.00 11.25
N GLN A 637 13.04 6.97 10.89
CA GLN A 637 11.93 6.55 11.76
C GLN A 637 11.07 5.46 11.10
N PRO A 638 11.55 4.19 11.04
CA PRO A 638 10.88 3.11 10.29
C PRO A 638 9.48 2.73 10.80
N LYS A 639 9.14 3.13 12.02
CA LYS A 639 7.85 2.87 12.68
C LYS A 639 7.00 4.14 12.81
N ASN A 640 7.16 5.11 11.90
CA ASN A 640 6.31 6.30 11.86
C ASN A 640 5.06 6.02 11.00
N SER A 641 3.89 5.90 11.66
CA SER A 641 2.61 5.60 10.99
C SER A 641 2.15 6.71 10.07
N GLU A 642 2.39 7.98 10.43
CA GLU A 642 2.04 9.15 9.61
C GLU A 642 2.83 9.16 8.31
N THR A 643 4.13 8.91 8.36
CA THR A 643 4.99 8.82 7.17
C THR A 643 4.56 7.68 6.26
N LEU A 644 4.25 6.49 6.82
CA LEU A 644 3.74 5.35 6.06
C LEU A 644 2.38 5.65 5.41
N GLY A 645 1.47 6.31 6.14
CA GLY A 645 0.18 6.76 5.63
C GLY A 645 0.34 7.76 4.48
N THR A 646 1.21 8.75 4.63
CA THR A 646 1.48 9.74 3.58
C THR A 646 2.09 9.10 2.33
N ILE A 647 3.05 8.18 2.47
CA ILE A 647 3.58 7.38 1.35
C ILE A 647 2.45 6.62 0.65
N ALA A 648 1.53 6.03 1.40
CA ALA A 648 0.39 5.33 0.84
C ALA A 648 -0.54 6.27 0.06
N TYR A 649 -0.80 7.47 0.58
CA TYR A 649 -1.62 8.47 -0.11
C TYR A 649 -0.96 8.96 -1.39
N VAL A 650 0.35 9.20 -1.40
CA VAL A 650 1.10 9.53 -2.63
C VAL A 650 0.97 8.40 -3.65
N LYS A 651 1.16 7.14 -3.23
CA LYS A 651 1.02 5.97 -4.11
C LYS A 651 -0.41 5.81 -4.66
N ARG A 652 -1.43 6.12 -3.87
CA ARG A 652 -2.82 6.16 -4.33
C ARG A 652 -3.01 7.18 -5.46
N ARG A 653 -2.39 8.37 -5.35
CA ARG A 653 -2.42 9.38 -6.42
C ARG A 653 -1.69 8.95 -7.69
N GLN A 654 -0.70 8.07 -7.56
CA GLN A 654 -0.05 7.41 -8.70
C GLN A 654 -0.83 6.20 -9.28
N GLY A 655 -1.97 5.83 -8.70
CA GLY A 655 -2.74 4.63 -9.10
C GLY A 655 -2.15 3.31 -8.61
N LYS A 656 -1.14 3.31 -7.74
CA LYS A 656 -0.48 2.11 -7.19
C LYS A 656 -1.25 1.56 -5.98
N LEU A 657 -2.50 1.12 -6.21
CA LEU A 657 -3.45 0.84 -5.13
C LEU A 657 -3.06 -0.36 -4.24
N ASP A 658 -2.41 -1.39 -4.81
CA ASP A 658 -1.94 -2.54 -4.01
C ASP A 658 -0.85 -2.11 -3.02
N GLU A 659 0.10 -1.26 -3.47
CA GLU A 659 1.13 -0.70 -2.60
C GLU A 659 0.53 0.25 -1.55
N THR A 660 -0.54 0.97 -1.91
CA THR A 660 -1.31 1.80 -0.97
C THR A 660 -1.89 0.95 0.16
N VAL A 661 -2.61 -0.13 -0.18
CA VAL A 661 -3.19 -1.05 0.82
C VAL A 661 -2.12 -1.64 1.73
N LEU A 662 -0.97 -2.02 1.17
CA LEU A 662 0.13 -2.59 1.95
C LEU A 662 0.69 -1.58 2.98
N ASN A 663 0.97 -0.34 2.55
CA ASN A 663 1.50 0.69 3.44
C ASN A 663 0.48 1.13 4.50
N LEU A 664 -0.81 1.24 4.15
CA LEU A 664 -1.86 1.54 5.13
C LEU A 664 -2.02 0.42 6.16
N LYS A 665 -1.92 -0.85 5.77
CA LYS A 665 -1.91 -1.97 6.73
C LYS A 665 -0.74 -1.88 7.69
N ARG A 666 0.47 -1.62 7.20
CA ARG A 666 1.66 -1.41 8.06
C ARG A 666 1.48 -0.23 9.00
N ALA A 667 0.88 0.86 8.54
CA ALA A 667 0.58 2.02 9.37
C ALA A 667 -0.43 1.69 10.47
N LEU A 668 -1.47 0.88 10.17
CA LEU A 668 -2.45 0.40 11.17
C LEU A 668 -1.87 -0.62 12.15
N GLU A 669 -0.81 -1.36 11.81
CA GLU A 669 -0.09 -2.19 12.77
C GLU A 669 0.58 -1.35 13.87
N ILE A 670 1.04 -0.14 13.51
CA ILE A 670 1.68 0.81 14.43
C ILE A 670 0.64 1.66 15.16
N ASP A 671 -0.38 2.13 14.44
CA ASP A 671 -1.44 3.00 14.97
C ASP A 671 -2.83 2.40 14.67
N PRO A 672 -3.26 1.36 15.42
CA PRO A 672 -4.39 0.50 15.07
C PRO A 672 -5.76 1.18 15.13
N ARG A 673 -5.85 2.33 15.77
CA ARG A 673 -7.09 3.10 15.92
C ARG A 673 -7.01 4.47 15.23
N SER A 674 -6.11 4.65 14.29
CA SER A 674 -6.02 5.86 13.49
C SER A 674 -7.24 5.98 12.57
N ILE A 675 -8.00 7.06 12.76
CA ILE A 675 -9.21 7.35 11.98
C ILE A 675 -8.83 7.66 10.54
N ASP A 676 -7.84 8.53 10.33
CA ASP A 676 -7.39 8.94 9.01
C ASP A 676 -6.89 7.77 8.18
N ILE A 677 -6.06 6.89 8.78
CA ILE A 677 -5.53 5.72 8.08
C ILE A 677 -6.65 4.72 7.79
N THR A 678 -7.60 4.54 8.73
CA THR A 678 -8.77 3.65 8.55
C THR A 678 -9.68 4.18 7.45
N ASN A 679 -9.99 5.47 7.45
CA ASN A 679 -10.78 6.11 6.41
C ASN A 679 -10.08 6.08 5.05
N GLY A 680 -8.77 6.37 5.01
CA GLY A 680 -7.95 6.27 3.80
C GLY A 680 -7.86 4.83 3.23
N MET A 681 -7.92 3.81 4.09
CA MET A 681 -8.06 2.41 3.67
C MET A 681 -9.44 2.17 3.02
N GLY A 682 -10.51 2.71 3.60
CA GLY A 682 -11.86 2.69 3.04
C GLY A 682 -11.91 3.33 1.64
N ASP A 683 -11.31 4.51 1.48
CA ASP A 683 -11.18 5.18 0.18
C ASP A 683 -10.44 4.33 -0.85
N THR A 684 -9.37 3.66 -0.43
CA THR A 684 -8.59 2.80 -1.33
C THR A 684 -9.39 1.58 -1.77
N TYR A 685 -10.13 0.94 -0.85
CA TYR A 685 -11.04 -0.16 -1.20
C TYR A 685 -12.21 0.30 -2.07
N ARG A 686 -12.72 1.52 -1.87
CA ARG A 686 -13.76 2.14 -2.72
C ARG A 686 -13.25 2.30 -4.15
N LEU A 687 -12.05 2.82 -4.35
CA LEU A 687 -11.42 2.92 -5.68
C LEU A 687 -11.24 1.56 -6.34
N LEU A 688 -10.91 0.52 -5.57
CA LEU A 688 -10.84 -0.87 -6.01
C LEU A 688 -12.23 -1.50 -6.24
N ARG A 689 -13.33 -0.77 -6.01
CA ARG A 689 -14.72 -1.24 -6.04
C ARG A 689 -15.00 -2.41 -5.10
N ASN A 690 -14.21 -2.56 -4.05
CA ASN A 690 -14.45 -3.50 -2.96
C ASN A 690 -15.30 -2.81 -1.88
N TYR A 691 -16.59 -2.61 -2.18
CA TYR A 691 -17.49 -1.81 -1.34
C TYR A 691 -17.72 -2.41 0.04
N ASP A 692 -17.73 -3.74 0.17
CA ASP A 692 -17.88 -4.41 1.47
C ASP A 692 -16.69 -4.12 2.40
N ALA A 693 -15.47 -4.11 1.86
CA ALA A 693 -14.29 -3.77 2.64
C ALA A 693 -14.26 -2.27 2.96
N ALA A 694 -14.64 -1.41 2.01
CA ALA A 694 -14.74 0.03 2.22
C ALA A 694 -15.76 0.37 3.31
N GLN A 695 -16.94 -0.23 3.27
CA GLN A 695 -18.00 -0.05 4.27
C GLN A 695 -17.50 -0.40 5.68
N ARG A 696 -16.86 -1.56 5.86
CA ARG A 696 -16.30 -1.95 7.15
C ARG A 696 -15.27 -0.94 7.69
N CYS A 697 -14.43 -0.39 6.81
CA CYS A 697 -13.45 0.62 7.22
C CYS A 697 -14.15 1.92 7.67
N TYR A 698 -15.15 2.41 6.94
CA TYR A 698 -15.88 3.62 7.32
C TYR A 698 -16.71 3.41 8.60
N GLU A 699 -17.39 2.28 8.75
CA GLU A 699 -18.09 1.92 9.99
C GLU A 699 -17.13 1.83 11.18
N GLN A 700 -15.93 1.28 11.00
CA GLN A 700 -14.89 1.27 12.01
C GLN A 700 -14.44 2.70 12.34
N ALA A 701 -14.17 3.56 11.35
CA ALA A 701 -13.78 4.95 11.57
C ALA A 701 -14.86 5.73 12.34
N ILE A 702 -16.13 5.53 11.99
CA ILE A 702 -17.30 6.10 12.71
C ILE A 702 -17.35 5.60 14.17
N SER A 703 -17.08 4.32 14.41
CA SER A 703 -17.06 3.77 15.77
C SER A 703 -15.92 4.33 16.62
N LEU A 704 -14.80 4.70 15.98
CA LEU A 704 -13.63 5.30 16.61
C LEU A 704 -13.84 6.79 16.92
N SER A 705 -14.47 7.52 16.02
CA SER A 705 -14.83 8.94 16.16
C SER A 705 -16.21 9.19 15.57
N PRO A 706 -17.27 9.15 16.39
CA PRO A 706 -18.63 9.38 15.93
C PRO A 706 -18.89 10.80 15.38
N ASP A 707 -18.00 11.75 15.67
CA ASP A 707 -18.14 13.15 15.23
C ASP A 707 -17.29 13.47 13.97
N TYR A 708 -16.54 12.49 13.42
CA TYR A 708 -15.79 12.68 12.19
C TYR A 708 -16.70 12.46 10.96
N LEU A 709 -17.26 13.57 10.45
CA LEU A 709 -18.31 13.56 9.41
C LEU A 709 -17.86 12.98 8.07
N THR A 710 -16.57 13.10 7.72
CA THR A 710 -15.99 12.58 6.46
C THR A 710 -16.26 11.09 6.25
N SER A 711 -16.24 10.28 7.34
CA SER A 711 -16.54 8.85 7.24
C SER A 711 -18.00 8.56 6.89
N TYR A 712 -18.93 9.39 7.42
CA TYR A 712 -20.35 9.27 7.07
C TYR A 712 -20.60 9.66 5.61
N TYR A 713 -19.98 10.76 5.13
CA TYR A 713 -20.09 11.15 3.73
C TYR A 713 -19.52 10.11 2.79
N SER A 714 -18.41 9.49 3.16
CA SER A 714 -17.80 8.39 2.40
C SER A 714 -18.71 7.15 2.37
N LEU A 715 -19.38 6.85 3.50
CA LEU A 715 -20.35 5.76 3.58
C LEU A 715 -21.59 6.03 2.71
N ALA A 716 -22.18 7.23 2.79
CA ALA A 716 -23.28 7.63 1.93
C ALA A 716 -22.88 7.58 0.44
N TRP A 717 -21.66 7.93 0.10
CA TRP A 717 -21.16 7.88 -1.27
C TRP A 717 -21.05 6.45 -1.80
N ILE A 718 -20.61 5.46 -1.01
CA ILE A 718 -20.63 4.06 -1.49
C ILE A 718 -22.05 3.50 -1.62
N ASP A 719 -23.00 3.92 -0.80
CA ASP A 719 -24.41 3.54 -0.98
C ASP A 719 -24.98 4.06 -2.31
N LEU A 720 -24.60 5.27 -2.73
CA LEU A 720 -24.97 5.83 -4.03
C LEU A 720 -24.20 5.18 -5.17
N ASN A 721 -22.87 5.26 -5.12
CA ASN A 721 -21.99 4.88 -6.22
C ASN A 721 -21.87 3.37 -6.39
N GLY A 722 -21.69 2.63 -5.29
CA GLY A 722 -21.47 1.19 -5.30
C GLY A 722 -22.75 0.36 -5.35
N LEU A 723 -23.82 0.83 -4.70
CA LEU A 723 -25.08 0.08 -4.56
C LEU A 723 -26.26 0.72 -5.30
N GLY A 724 -26.18 1.99 -5.65
CA GLY A 724 -27.30 2.73 -6.24
C GLY A 724 -28.49 2.91 -5.28
N ASN A 725 -28.21 2.94 -3.96
CA ASN A 725 -29.23 2.98 -2.92
C ASN A 725 -29.31 4.37 -2.28
N THR A 726 -30.16 5.21 -2.84
CA THR A 726 -30.39 6.59 -2.36
C THR A 726 -31.06 6.63 -0.99
N ALA A 727 -31.93 5.67 -0.67
CA ALA A 727 -32.62 5.61 0.62
C ALA A 727 -31.60 5.42 1.77
N LYS A 728 -30.68 4.50 1.59
CA LYS A 728 -29.64 4.22 2.58
C LYS A 728 -28.68 5.39 2.73
N ALA A 729 -28.28 6.03 1.62
CA ALA A 729 -27.48 7.24 1.66
C ALA A 729 -28.18 8.37 2.46
N ARG A 730 -29.50 8.51 2.30
CA ARG A 730 -30.30 9.48 3.06
C ARG A 730 -30.33 9.18 4.55
N GLU A 731 -30.50 7.91 4.95
CA GLU A 731 -30.44 7.48 6.36
C GLU A 731 -29.09 7.90 7.01
N VAL A 732 -28.00 7.75 6.29
CA VAL A 732 -26.67 8.18 6.77
C VAL A 732 -26.61 9.70 6.92
N LEU A 733 -27.11 10.45 5.93
CA LEU A 733 -27.15 11.92 5.99
C LEU A 733 -28.07 12.44 7.10
N ASP A 734 -29.16 11.74 7.42
CA ASP A 734 -30.03 12.08 8.56
C ASP A 734 -29.29 11.99 9.92
N VAL A 735 -28.30 11.12 10.04
CA VAL A 735 -27.43 11.08 11.23
C VAL A 735 -26.49 12.29 11.23
N VAL A 736 -25.92 12.64 10.09
CA VAL A 736 -25.01 13.80 9.94
C VAL A 736 -25.73 15.10 10.30
N SER A 737 -26.98 15.30 9.87
CA SER A 737 -27.75 16.53 10.12
C SER A 737 -27.82 16.94 11.60
N LYS A 738 -27.68 15.98 12.53
CA LYS A 738 -27.71 16.19 13.98
C LYS A 738 -26.36 16.55 14.59
N LYS A 739 -25.29 16.56 13.77
CA LYS A 739 -23.90 16.70 14.23
C LYS A 739 -23.21 17.95 13.66
N ILE A 740 -23.81 18.60 12.70
CA ILE A 740 -23.29 19.79 12.00
C ILE A 740 -23.13 20.95 12.98
N THR A 741 -21.97 21.60 12.95
CA THR A 741 -21.63 22.69 13.86
C THR A 741 -21.15 23.95 13.14
N SER A 742 -20.56 23.84 11.94
CA SER A 742 -19.99 24.96 11.18
C SER A 742 -20.74 25.27 9.87
N PRO A 743 -20.55 26.45 9.30
CA PRO A 743 -21.08 26.79 7.97
C PRO A 743 -20.54 25.90 6.86
N GLU A 744 -19.28 25.48 6.92
CA GLU A 744 -18.65 24.59 5.96
C GLU A 744 -19.29 23.20 6.00
N GLU A 745 -19.51 22.64 7.19
CA GLU A 745 -20.23 21.37 7.38
C GLU A 745 -21.68 21.46 6.90
N GLN A 746 -22.37 22.60 7.15
CA GLN A 746 -23.70 22.85 6.61
C GLN A 746 -23.70 22.86 5.09
N ASN A 747 -22.70 23.51 4.48
CA ASN A 747 -22.55 23.59 3.03
C ASN A 747 -22.39 22.21 2.41
N GLU A 748 -21.51 21.40 2.96
CA GLU A 748 -21.28 20.01 2.49
C GLU A 748 -22.52 19.13 2.67
N PHE A 749 -23.16 19.20 3.83
CA PHE A 749 -24.38 18.43 4.10
C PHE A 749 -25.50 18.76 3.11
N HIS A 750 -25.77 20.05 2.89
CA HIS A 750 -26.83 20.47 1.96
C HIS A 750 -26.49 20.12 0.52
N PHE A 751 -25.23 20.23 0.12
CA PHE A 751 -24.77 19.78 -1.20
C PHE A 751 -25.01 18.27 -1.38
N ARG A 752 -24.58 17.44 -0.42
CA ARG A 752 -24.74 15.99 -0.47
C ARG A 752 -26.21 15.56 -0.48
N SER A 753 -27.06 16.25 0.31
CA SER A 753 -28.49 16.01 0.35
C SER A 753 -29.16 16.38 -0.97
N ALA A 754 -28.80 17.51 -1.56
CA ALA A 754 -29.28 17.92 -2.88
C ALA A 754 -28.91 16.88 -3.96
N MET A 755 -27.71 16.32 -3.93
CA MET A 755 -27.31 15.25 -4.85
C MET A 755 -28.17 13.99 -4.71
N VAL A 756 -28.46 13.54 -3.48
CA VAL A 756 -29.36 12.40 -3.23
C VAL A 756 -30.74 12.69 -3.78
N ASP A 757 -31.28 13.90 -3.56
CA ASP A 757 -32.59 14.32 -4.06
C ASP A 757 -32.63 14.37 -5.59
N ILE A 758 -31.58 14.84 -6.25
CA ILE A 758 -31.44 14.81 -7.71
C ILE A 758 -31.50 13.37 -8.23
N PHE A 759 -30.81 12.44 -7.57
CA PHE A 759 -30.77 11.02 -7.98
C PHE A 759 -32.14 10.33 -7.76
N ASP A 760 -32.88 10.74 -6.71
CA ASP A 760 -34.26 10.30 -6.44
C ASP A 760 -35.30 11.00 -7.31
N LYS A 761 -34.90 11.96 -8.16
CA LYS A 761 -35.78 12.82 -8.95
C LYS A 761 -36.69 13.75 -8.12
N ALA A 762 -36.31 13.98 -6.87
CA ALA A 762 -36.98 14.92 -5.95
C ALA A 762 -36.47 16.37 -6.14
N TYR A 763 -36.51 16.87 -7.39
CA TYR A 763 -35.82 18.12 -7.77
C TYR A 763 -36.28 19.34 -6.98
N GLY A 764 -37.53 19.36 -6.51
CA GLY A 764 -38.04 20.42 -5.63
C GLY A 764 -37.37 20.45 -4.26
N GLU A 765 -37.08 19.29 -3.67
CA GLU A 765 -36.33 19.16 -2.44
C GLU A 765 -34.86 19.51 -2.65
N ALA A 766 -34.28 19.07 -3.78
CA ALA A 766 -32.93 19.47 -4.15
C ALA A 766 -32.74 20.99 -4.19
N LEU A 767 -33.67 21.73 -4.80
CA LEU A 767 -33.66 23.20 -4.84
C LEU A 767 -33.71 23.82 -3.44
N LYS A 768 -34.47 23.22 -2.50
CA LYS A 768 -34.48 23.68 -1.10
C LYS A 768 -33.11 23.49 -0.44
N HIS A 769 -32.51 22.31 -0.58
CA HIS A 769 -31.19 22.06 -0.03
C HIS A 769 -30.18 23.03 -0.63
N ILE A 770 -30.14 23.24 -1.94
CA ILE A 770 -29.25 24.20 -2.58
C ILE A 770 -29.46 25.60 -2.00
N SER A 771 -30.70 26.02 -1.73
CA SER A 771 -31.00 27.34 -1.13
C SER A 771 -30.40 27.50 0.27
N LEU A 772 -30.35 26.42 1.03
CA LEU A 772 -29.85 26.39 2.40
C LEU A 772 -28.30 26.30 2.49
N MET A 773 -27.60 26.09 1.39
CA MET A 773 -26.13 26.14 1.37
C MET A 773 -25.66 27.56 1.78
N PRO A 774 -24.83 27.71 2.83
CA PRO A 774 -24.38 29.03 3.27
C PRO A 774 -23.31 29.65 2.37
N LEU A 775 -22.53 28.83 1.66
CA LEU A 775 -21.44 29.28 0.79
C LEU A 775 -21.91 29.37 -0.67
N GLU A 776 -21.20 30.14 -1.49
CA GLU A 776 -21.54 30.36 -2.92
C GLU A 776 -21.20 29.18 -3.82
N ALA A 777 -20.37 28.25 -3.35
CA ALA A 777 -19.98 27.06 -4.06
C ALA A 777 -19.76 25.90 -3.09
N PHE A 778 -19.92 24.68 -3.57
CA PHE A 778 -19.28 23.50 -3.00
C PHE A 778 -17.84 23.42 -3.53
N ASP A 779 -16.88 23.28 -2.63
CA ASP A 779 -15.45 23.29 -2.95
C ASP A 779 -14.75 22.15 -2.21
N ASP A 780 -14.38 21.10 -2.95
CA ASP A 780 -13.53 20.02 -2.45
C ASP A 780 -12.37 19.74 -3.40
N GLN A 781 -11.48 18.83 -3.04
CA GLN A 781 -10.32 18.48 -3.86
C GLN A 781 -10.66 17.91 -5.25
N PHE A 782 -11.90 17.47 -5.48
CA PHE A 782 -12.37 16.85 -6.73
C PHE A 782 -13.22 17.78 -7.56
N ARG A 783 -14.04 18.63 -6.94
CA ARG A 783 -15.07 19.43 -7.58
C ARG A 783 -15.11 20.87 -7.06
N TYR A 784 -15.47 21.75 -7.94
CA TYR A 784 -15.86 23.11 -7.60
C TYR A 784 -17.21 23.40 -8.29
N GLU A 785 -18.24 23.44 -7.52
CA GLU A 785 -19.62 23.56 -8.05
C GLU A 785 -20.31 24.80 -7.48
N PRO A 786 -20.36 25.93 -8.24
CA PRO A 786 -21.14 27.09 -7.86
C PRO A 786 -22.61 26.75 -7.62
N LYS A 787 -23.24 27.40 -6.64
CA LYS A 787 -24.68 27.21 -6.37
C LYS A 787 -25.55 27.42 -7.61
N ASP A 788 -25.20 28.40 -8.44
CA ASP A 788 -25.93 28.68 -9.69
C ASP A 788 -25.82 27.51 -10.67
N LEU A 789 -24.71 26.77 -10.70
CA LEU A 789 -24.59 25.56 -11.51
C LEU A 789 -25.54 24.45 -11.03
N LEU A 790 -25.61 24.23 -9.71
CA LEU A 790 -26.53 23.28 -9.09
C LEU A 790 -28.01 23.67 -9.32
N TYR A 791 -28.33 24.96 -9.17
CA TYR A 791 -29.67 25.48 -9.49
C TYR A 791 -30.02 25.26 -10.95
N ALA A 792 -29.07 25.51 -11.87
CA ALA A 792 -29.27 25.31 -13.29
C ALA A 792 -29.65 23.86 -13.63
N GLU A 793 -28.88 22.91 -13.12
CA GLU A 793 -29.12 21.47 -13.33
C GLU A 793 -30.50 21.04 -12.76
N ALA A 794 -30.75 21.40 -11.50
CA ALA A 794 -32.05 21.05 -10.86
C ALA A 794 -33.27 21.70 -11.56
N CYS A 795 -33.16 22.94 -12.01
CA CYS A 795 -34.23 23.63 -12.75
C CYS A 795 -34.49 22.97 -14.11
N VAL A 796 -33.45 22.63 -14.86
CA VAL A 796 -33.59 21.94 -16.16
C VAL A 796 -34.20 20.56 -15.97
N LEU A 797 -33.84 19.81 -14.96
CA LEU A 797 -34.41 18.50 -14.64
C LEU A 797 -35.88 18.61 -14.19
N LEU A 798 -36.25 19.72 -13.54
CA LEU A 798 -37.66 20.04 -13.19
C LEU A 798 -38.49 20.50 -14.39
N GLY A 799 -37.87 20.79 -15.52
CA GLY A 799 -38.53 21.29 -16.74
C GLY A 799 -38.54 22.81 -16.90
N GLU A 800 -37.94 23.56 -15.95
CA GLU A 800 -37.84 25.03 -15.96
C GLU A 800 -36.65 25.51 -16.79
N LYS A 801 -36.57 25.17 -18.09
CA LYS A 801 -35.41 25.40 -18.96
C LYS A 801 -34.92 26.84 -18.97
N GLN A 802 -35.85 27.82 -19.17
CA GLN A 802 -35.47 29.23 -19.27
C GLN A 802 -34.82 29.76 -18.00
N LYS A 803 -35.29 29.29 -16.84
CA LYS A 803 -34.70 29.62 -15.54
C LYS A 803 -33.32 28.98 -15.37
N GLY A 804 -33.19 27.71 -15.79
CA GLY A 804 -31.93 26.99 -15.80
C GLY A 804 -30.89 27.67 -16.69
N GLU A 805 -31.26 28.18 -17.89
CA GLU A 805 -30.33 28.93 -18.77
C GLU A 805 -29.81 30.20 -18.10
N GLY A 806 -30.67 30.89 -17.35
CA GLY A 806 -30.26 32.06 -16.56
C GLY A 806 -29.21 31.73 -15.51
N TYR A 807 -29.39 30.65 -14.79
CA TYR A 807 -28.41 30.16 -13.81
C TYR A 807 -27.12 29.65 -14.46
N TYR A 808 -27.18 28.94 -15.59
CA TYR A 808 -25.95 28.57 -16.33
C TYR A 808 -25.15 29.79 -16.79
N SER A 809 -25.85 30.88 -17.23
CA SER A 809 -25.16 32.13 -17.61
C SER A 809 -24.47 32.80 -16.43
N SER A 810 -25.11 32.83 -15.26
CA SER A 810 -24.53 33.33 -14.00
C SER A 810 -23.32 32.51 -13.56
N ALA A 811 -23.45 31.18 -13.55
CA ALA A 811 -22.37 30.27 -13.21
C ALA A 811 -21.16 30.43 -14.14
N ARG A 812 -21.42 30.57 -15.47
CA ARG A 812 -20.36 30.83 -16.44
C ARG A 812 -19.57 32.10 -16.11
N ALA A 813 -20.28 33.22 -15.93
CA ALA A 813 -19.63 34.51 -15.61
C ALA A 813 -18.84 34.46 -14.29
N PHE A 814 -19.34 33.72 -13.30
CA PHE A 814 -18.64 33.50 -12.05
C PHE A 814 -17.36 32.69 -12.24
N LEU A 815 -17.41 31.58 -12.98
CA LEU A 815 -16.26 30.71 -13.24
C LEU A 815 -15.19 31.36 -14.12
N GLU A 816 -15.58 32.17 -15.11
CA GLU A 816 -14.64 32.96 -15.91
C GLU A 816 -13.81 33.95 -15.05
N ARG A 817 -14.39 34.51 -13.99
CA ARG A 817 -13.67 35.31 -13.01
C ARG A 817 -12.70 34.49 -12.19
N LYS A 818 -13.15 33.32 -11.69
CA LYS A 818 -12.33 32.40 -10.91
C LYS A 818 -11.11 31.88 -11.70
N ILE A 819 -11.28 31.57 -12.98
CA ILE A 819 -10.19 31.16 -13.87
C ILE A 819 -9.16 32.30 -14.02
N LYS A 820 -9.56 33.56 -14.07
CA LYS A 820 -8.60 34.68 -14.10
C LYS A 820 -7.79 34.81 -12.82
N GLU A 821 -8.40 34.48 -11.66
CA GLU A 821 -7.73 34.47 -10.37
C GLU A 821 -6.77 33.29 -10.22
N GLN A 822 -7.17 32.10 -10.71
CA GLN A 822 -6.45 30.83 -10.56
C GLN A 822 -6.51 30.01 -11.87
N PRO A 823 -5.69 30.36 -12.88
CA PRO A 823 -5.77 29.77 -14.23
C PRO A 823 -5.34 28.31 -14.32
N ASP A 824 -4.70 27.78 -13.27
CA ASP A 824 -4.21 26.41 -13.24
C ASP A 824 -5.16 25.42 -12.54
N ASP A 825 -6.30 25.88 -12.01
CA ASP A 825 -7.26 25.01 -11.34
C ASP A 825 -8.19 24.32 -12.35
N SER A 826 -7.94 23.04 -12.58
CA SER A 826 -8.69 22.20 -13.54
C SER A 826 -10.18 22.08 -13.21
N ARG A 827 -10.59 22.27 -11.94
CA ARG A 827 -11.98 22.14 -11.49
C ARG A 827 -12.86 23.25 -12.04
N PHE A 828 -12.34 24.46 -12.17
CA PHE A 828 -13.06 25.59 -12.74
C PHE A 828 -13.37 25.38 -14.22
N TYR A 829 -12.43 24.80 -14.97
CA TYR A 829 -12.63 24.49 -16.37
C TYR A 829 -13.65 23.35 -16.58
N SER A 830 -13.66 22.32 -15.69
CA SER A 830 -14.70 21.29 -15.68
C SER A 830 -16.09 21.91 -15.48
N ALA A 831 -16.26 22.71 -14.45
CA ALA A 831 -17.54 23.37 -14.14
C ALA A 831 -17.97 24.35 -15.26
N LEU A 832 -17.01 25.10 -15.84
CA LEU A 832 -17.27 25.99 -16.99
C LEU A 832 -17.72 25.20 -18.22
N GLY A 833 -17.09 24.06 -18.50
CA GLY A 833 -17.51 23.18 -19.59
C GLY A 833 -18.98 22.72 -19.45
N ILE A 834 -19.40 22.35 -18.23
CA ILE A 834 -20.78 21.96 -17.92
C ILE A 834 -21.74 23.16 -18.09
N ALA A 835 -21.35 24.36 -17.59
CA ALA A 835 -22.14 25.56 -17.75
C ALA A 835 -22.34 25.95 -19.23
N CYS A 836 -21.27 25.92 -20.04
CA CYS A 836 -21.33 26.18 -21.49
C CYS A 836 -22.19 25.14 -22.21
N ALA A 837 -22.12 23.86 -21.82
CA ALA A 837 -22.97 22.82 -22.39
C ALA A 837 -24.44 23.04 -22.10
N GLY A 838 -24.78 23.47 -20.87
CA GLY A 838 -26.13 23.84 -20.47
C GLY A 838 -26.68 25.04 -21.25
N LEU A 839 -25.83 25.95 -21.73
CA LEU A 839 -26.19 27.05 -22.61
C LEU A 839 -26.23 26.69 -24.11
N GLY A 840 -25.92 25.44 -24.48
CA GLY A 840 -25.83 24.98 -25.86
C GLY A 840 -24.60 25.45 -26.63
N LEU A 841 -23.60 25.97 -25.97
CA LEU A 841 -22.31 26.43 -26.54
C LEU A 841 -21.34 25.24 -26.75
N LYS A 842 -21.67 24.39 -27.70
CA LYS A 842 -21.06 23.05 -27.84
C LYS A 842 -19.55 23.06 -27.95
N GLU A 843 -18.98 23.86 -28.87
CA GLU A 843 -17.54 23.92 -29.12
C GLU A 843 -16.77 24.46 -27.91
N GLU A 844 -17.34 25.46 -27.23
CA GLU A 844 -16.78 26.07 -26.04
C GLU A 844 -16.80 25.06 -24.86
N ALA A 845 -17.94 24.40 -24.65
CA ALA A 845 -18.12 23.40 -23.61
C ALA A 845 -17.07 22.26 -23.70
N VAL A 846 -16.88 21.72 -24.90
CA VAL A 846 -15.90 20.65 -25.14
C VAL A 846 -14.48 21.17 -24.96
N ARG A 847 -14.17 22.37 -25.46
CA ARG A 847 -12.84 22.98 -25.28
C ARG A 847 -12.47 23.14 -23.80
N GLU A 848 -13.37 23.69 -22.99
CA GLU A 848 -13.10 23.92 -21.56
C GLU A 848 -12.98 22.61 -20.80
N ALA A 849 -13.82 21.62 -21.06
CA ALA A 849 -13.72 20.30 -20.43
C ALA A 849 -12.45 19.53 -20.84
N LEU A 850 -12.00 19.64 -22.10
CA LEU A 850 -10.72 19.10 -22.55
C LEU A 850 -9.56 19.82 -21.82
N ARG A 851 -9.63 21.15 -21.70
CA ARG A 851 -8.62 21.92 -20.98
C ARG A 851 -8.49 21.46 -19.52
N ALA A 852 -9.61 21.15 -18.84
CA ALA A 852 -9.58 20.59 -17.49
C ALA A 852 -8.82 19.25 -17.44
N ALA A 853 -9.08 18.36 -18.39
CA ALA A 853 -8.42 17.05 -18.46
C ALA A 853 -6.93 17.15 -18.84
N GLU A 854 -6.53 18.17 -19.62
CA GLU A 854 -5.13 18.46 -19.94
C GLU A 854 -4.36 19.03 -18.75
N LEU A 855 -4.96 19.92 -17.96
CA LEU A 855 -4.34 20.50 -16.77
C LEU A 855 -4.07 19.47 -15.70
N LEU A 856 -4.95 18.49 -15.56
CA LEU A 856 -4.80 17.43 -14.58
C LEU A 856 -5.13 16.05 -15.20
N PRO A 857 -4.24 15.49 -16.03
CA PRO A 857 -4.47 14.19 -16.65
C PRO A 857 -4.34 13.05 -15.63
N VAL A 858 -5.02 11.94 -15.90
CA VAL A 858 -4.98 10.71 -15.07
C VAL A 858 -3.56 10.19 -14.86
N SER A 859 -2.68 10.37 -15.85
CA SER A 859 -1.25 9.98 -15.75
C SER A 859 -0.47 10.80 -14.73
N LYS A 860 -0.87 12.06 -14.46
CA LYS A 860 -0.24 12.92 -13.47
C LYS A 860 -0.86 12.72 -12.10
N GLU A 861 -2.17 12.63 -12.03
CA GLU A 861 -2.92 12.44 -10.81
C GLU A 861 -4.08 11.48 -11.06
N PHE A 862 -3.90 10.25 -10.63
CA PHE A 862 -4.77 9.13 -10.97
C PHE A 862 -6.23 9.35 -10.54
N TRP A 863 -6.47 9.84 -9.32
CA TRP A 863 -7.80 9.92 -8.77
C TRP A 863 -8.56 11.18 -9.24
N ARG A 864 -7.99 12.37 -9.03
CA ARG A 864 -8.63 13.64 -9.44
C ARG A 864 -8.69 13.79 -10.96
N GLY A 865 -7.68 13.27 -11.68
CA GLY A 865 -7.69 13.26 -13.14
C GLY A 865 -8.83 12.42 -13.72
N ALA A 866 -9.18 11.30 -13.07
CA ALA A 866 -10.35 10.50 -13.45
C ALA A 866 -11.68 11.29 -13.32
N TRP A 867 -11.78 12.19 -12.32
CA TRP A 867 -12.93 13.10 -12.24
C TRP A 867 -12.99 14.09 -13.40
N ARG A 868 -11.83 14.63 -13.87
CA ARG A 868 -11.80 15.48 -15.09
C ARG A 868 -12.32 14.74 -16.33
N VAL A 869 -11.95 13.45 -16.46
CA VAL A 869 -12.46 12.61 -17.57
C VAL A 869 -13.97 12.33 -17.42
N ARG A 870 -14.48 12.17 -16.17
CA ARG A 870 -15.91 12.00 -15.91
C ARG A 870 -16.70 13.27 -16.30
N ASP A 871 -16.21 14.46 -15.90
CA ASP A 871 -16.85 15.72 -16.24
C ASP A 871 -16.85 15.95 -17.77
N LEU A 872 -15.75 15.60 -18.46
CA LEU A 872 -15.69 15.63 -19.92
C LEU A 872 -16.72 14.68 -20.55
N ALA A 873 -16.91 13.47 -19.99
CA ALA A 873 -17.93 12.54 -20.46
C ALA A 873 -19.34 13.13 -20.29
N GLN A 874 -19.61 13.81 -19.17
CA GLN A 874 -20.87 14.51 -18.93
C GLN A 874 -21.11 15.63 -19.96
N VAL A 875 -20.08 16.43 -20.26
CA VAL A 875 -20.16 17.48 -21.30
C VAL A 875 -20.48 16.85 -22.64
N TYR A 876 -19.82 15.76 -23.05
CA TYR A 876 -20.16 15.05 -24.29
C TYR A 876 -21.60 14.59 -24.34
N VAL A 877 -22.16 14.07 -23.23
CA VAL A 877 -23.59 13.73 -23.16
C VAL A 877 -24.46 14.95 -23.39
N MET A 878 -24.18 16.08 -22.74
CA MET A 878 -24.97 17.32 -22.83
C MET A 878 -24.95 17.93 -24.21
N VAL A 879 -23.84 17.84 -24.95
CA VAL A 879 -23.71 18.35 -26.32
C VAL A 879 -24.22 17.37 -27.39
N GLY A 880 -24.57 16.12 -27.00
CA GLY A 880 -25.11 15.09 -27.89
C GLY A 880 -24.06 14.22 -28.60
N ASP A 881 -22.77 14.30 -28.20
CA ASP A 881 -21.72 13.44 -28.72
C ASP A 881 -21.60 12.15 -27.88
N TYR A 882 -22.57 11.26 -28.09
CA TYR A 882 -22.72 10.06 -27.26
C TYR A 882 -21.59 9.03 -27.46
N ASP A 883 -20.97 8.98 -28.65
CA ASP A 883 -19.87 8.04 -28.88
C ASP A 883 -18.64 8.42 -28.04
N GLN A 884 -18.25 9.70 -28.06
CA GLN A 884 -17.15 10.18 -27.21
C GLN A 884 -17.48 10.02 -25.71
N ALA A 885 -18.71 10.26 -25.30
CA ALA A 885 -19.14 10.02 -23.94
C ALA A 885 -18.95 8.56 -23.52
N LEU A 886 -19.38 7.62 -24.36
CA LEU A 886 -19.27 6.18 -24.11
C LEU A 886 -17.82 5.71 -24.07
N ASP A 887 -16.95 6.27 -24.92
CA ASP A 887 -15.50 5.98 -24.88
C ASP A 887 -14.89 6.39 -23.55
N LYS A 888 -15.22 7.57 -23.01
CA LYS A 888 -14.75 8.03 -21.70
C LYS A 888 -15.31 7.20 -20.54
N ILE A 889 -16.59 6.84 -20.60
CA ILE A 889 -17.22 5.97 -19.61
C ILE A 889 -16.57 4.57 -19.62
N GLU A 890 -16.36 3.98 -20.80
CA GLU A 890 -15.69 2.69 -20.93
C GLU A 890 -14.27 2.73 -20.33
N TYR A 891 -13.51 3.76 -20.64
CA TYR A 891 -12.20 4.00 -20.06
C TYR A 891 -12.26 4.06 -18.51
N LEU A 892 -13.15 4.88 -17.95
CA LEU A 892 -13.30 5.03 -16.49
C LEU A 892 -13.76 3.74 -15.79
N LEU A 893 -14.60 2.94 -16.45
CA LEU A 893 -15.00 1.64 -15.91
C LEU A 893 -13.88 0.60 -15.97
N SER A 894 -12.95 0.73 -16.93
CA SER A 894 -11.81 -0.20 -17.10
C SER A 894 -10.70 0.01 -16.10
N ILE A 895 -10.61 1.17 -15.47
CA ILE A 895 -9.63 1.49 -14.42
C ILE A 895 -10.28 1.48 -13.03
N PRO A 896 -9.52 1.27 -11.94
CA PRO A 896 -10.02 1.54 -10.60
C PRO A 896 -10.48 3.00 -10.46
N GLY A 897 -11.56 3.25 -9.76
CA GLY A 897 -12.06 4.63 -9.61
C GLY A 897 -13.48 4.73 -9.09
N ASP A 898 -13.95 5.96 -8.97
CA ASP A 898 -15.26 6.27 -8.39
C ASP A 898 -16.44 6.01 -9.32
N LEU A 899 -16.28 6.00 -10.64
CA LEU A 899 -17.38 5.71 -11.53
C LEU A 899 -17.72 4.21 -11.51
N ALA A 900 -18.99 3.89 -11.22
CA ALA A 900 -19.46 2.51 -11.15
C ALA A 900 -20.80 2.33 -11.83
N VAL A 901 -21.13 1.10 -12.20
CA VAL A 901 -22.37 0.76 -12.92
C VAL A 901 -23.63 1.15 -12.16
N PRO A 902 -23.77 0.98 -10.83
CA PRO A 902 -24.98 1.43 -10.13
C PRO A 902 -25.21 2.94 -10.25
N LEU A 903 -24.17 3.76 -10.15
CA LEU A 903 -24.27 5.22 -10.30
C LEU A 903 -24.75 5.60 -11.70
N LEU A 904 -24.22 4.98 -12.76
CA LEU A 904 -24.65 5.22 -14.15
C LEU A 904 -26.15 4.95 -14.38
N LYS A 905 -26.75 4.09 -13.56
CA LYS A 905 -28.19 3.77 -13.65
C LYS A 905 -29.07 4.81 -12.98
N ILE A 906 -28.62 5.47 -11.91
CA ILE A 906 -29.42 6.38 -11.11
C ILE A 906 -29.19 7.86 -11.47
N GLU A 907 -27.96 8.26 -11.75
CA GLU A 907 -27.57 9.65 -11.99
C GLU A 907 -28.21 10.18 -13.27
N PRO A 908 -28.96 11.32 -13.21
CA PRO A 908 -29.70 11.86 -14.36
C PRO A 908 -28.82 12.27 -15.53
N ALA A 909 -27.58 12.69 -15.29
CA ALA A 909 -26.64 13.09 -16.33
C ALA A 909 -26.47 12.01 -17.44
N TRP A 910 -26.59 10.74 -17.09
CA TRP A 910 -26.42 9.60 -18.01
C TRP A 910 -27.76 9.14 -18.65
N ALA A 911 -28.88 9.80 -18.34
CA ALA A 911 -30.18 9.39 -18.84
C ALA A 911 -30.27 9.30 -20.38
N PRO A 912 -29.67 10.24 -21.18
CA PRO A 912 -29.70 10.15 -22.64
C PRO A 912 -29.04 8.90 -23.21
N LEU A 913 -28.07 8.32 -22.51
CA LEU A 913 -27.33 7.12 -22.96
C LEU A 913 -28.08 5.81 -22.74
N ARG A 914 -29.07 5.78 -21.81
CA ARG A 914 -29.75 4.54 -21.33
C ARG A 914 -30.47 3.76 -22.43
N SER A 915 -30.92 4.42 -23.50
CA SER A 915 -31.54 3.79 -24.65
C SER A 915 -30.57 3.20 -25.68
N LEU A 916 -29.26 3.48 -25.53
CA LEU A 916 -28.23 3.07 -26.50
C LEU A 916 -27.78 1.63 -26.24
N PRO A 917 -27.71 0.78 -27.31
CA PRO A 917 -27.26 -0.61 -27.16
C PRO A 917 -25.85 -0.72 -26.58
N ARG A 918 -24.92 0.17 -27.01
CA ARG A 918 -23.52 0.21 -26.52
C ARG A 918 -23.46 0.49 -25.01
N PHE A 919 -24.28 1.41 -24.51
CA PHE A 919 -24.37 1.68 -23.07
C PHE A 919 -24.86 0.47 -22.30
N SER A 920 -25.90 -0.22 -22.77
CA SER A 920 -26.39 -1.46 -22.17
C SER A 920 -25.32 -2.55 -22.14
N ALA A 921 -24.54 -2.68 -23.20
CA ALA A 921 -23.41 -3.62 -23.27
C ALA A 921 -22.32 -3.29 -22.22
N LEU A 922 -21.99 -2.00 -22.01
CA LEU A 922 -21.06 -1.57 -20.97
C LEU A 922 -21.57 -1.91 -19.57
N LEU A 923 -22.86 -1.66 -19.28
CA LEU A 923 -23.46 -1.99 -17.99
C LEU A 923 -23.43 -3.50 -17.71
N ILE A 924 -23.58 -4.36 -18.74
CA ILE A 924 -23.47 -5.82 -18.62
C ILE A 924 -22.02 -6.23 -18.40
N ARG A 925 -21.08 -5.70 -19.19
CA ARG A 925 -19.66 -6.05 -19.16
C ARG A 925 -19.01 -5.71 -17.82
N PHE A 926 -19.30 -4.52 -17.28
CA PHE A 926 -18.72 -4.02 -16.03
C PHE A 926 -19.63 -4.13 -14.81
N GLY A 927 -20.85 -4.64 -15.00
CA GLY A 927 -21.75 -4.93 -13.89
C GLY A 927 -21.24 -6.10 -13.04
N VAL A 928 -21.44 -6.00 -11.73
CA VAL A 928 -21.09 -7.09 -10.82
C VAL A 928 -21.91 -8.34 -11.20
N LYS A 929 -21.24 -9.42 -11.59
CA LYS A 929 -21.90 -10.73 -11.63
C LYS A 929 -22.28 -11.07 -10.18
N LYS A 930 -23.60 -11.16 -9.92
CA LYS A 930 -24.14 -11.65 -8.65
C LYS A 930 -23.67 -13.07 -8.37
#